data_d3da1c73b42ab83ba1cda605cd1e35e9
#
_entry.id   d3da1c73b42ab83ba1cda605cd1e35e9
#
_cell.length_a   1.000
_cell.length_b   1.000
_cell.length_c   1.000
_cell.angle_alpha   90.00
_cell.angle_beta   90.00
_cell.angle_gamma   90.00
#
_symmetry.space_group_name_H-M   'P 1'
#
loop_
_entity.id
_entity.type
_entity.pdbx_description
1 polymer ?
#
loop_
_entity_poly.entity_id
_entity_poly.type
_entity_poly.pdbx_seq_one_letter_code
_entity_poly.pdbx_strand_id
1 'polypeptide(L)'
;MQQDSNKKKGKGYRVRPAFARERLNGRTRRVCSILGLAAVVLASAVVVHSLYVIQIRDGAKYRQYAAQQQLLDTTVKATRGEIYDANGITLASTSVVWNIWADPSYSSILYTTSTNDDKTTVRTFDPTMCAEVSQGITLRLLSGDGESLDAVDTSSEEYTQQYQTVYDALSKIDSSYVVLATKVNNAVKLSIEDYVSGFNKAHKKGSGADRIGRVSVSTEKSSQRNYPYGAFAAAVLGFTDGEGVGTYGLEKSYQSTLAGVDGRTITRRNAVGNAIADQNATTFAAKDGSNLVLSLDVNVQEIAERYLTEAVAANNVENRGCAIVMNVKTGAILAMASKPDFDPNTPLDYSANLAYLQEQVAAEPELYTIYLRDENDSKKFKLDENGNKIVDPDPDYTGTYRDILWKNKAITELYYPGSVFKVITSAMGLDSGVATMNTTFTCAGAYGVAKETYHCAGHKAHGTINMADALRQSCNLYYIQLGQRVGSQQFYNYFDAFGFTERTGVDLPSETGLMKYYSANQLGEVQLASSAFGQAMAITPLQMCTAVAAAVNGGYLVTPHVVDKITDTNGNVVEEIGTNIRRQVISESTSDVIRQMMEYEVGNGTGGGKNAYVSGYRIGGKSGTSEQLNMHRRADGDYKKVASFAAVLPADDPEILVYVMLDDPNNARTDYSSILAAPVAGNIISEVAPYLGIATDGEDRSQTTVTVPNLISTEWSNAQVQLNIKGLKHQLMESASDQTAALVTCQYPYAGAKVPYGTTVYLYTDTYDGSLTEVPDVSGKSADFARQMLAAAGLNCVVEGDANGVVQSQSSEVGASVQRGTIVTITCG
;
A
#
# COMPACT_ATOMS: atom_id res chain seq x y z
N MET A 1 -111.97 2.58 -5.58
CA MET A 1 -112.32 2.92 -6.97
C MET A 1 -111.52 2.00 -7.84
N GLN A 2 -112.21 1.00 -8.27
CA GLN A 2 -112.62 0.63 -9.64
C GLN A 2 -111.32 0.24 -10.45
N GLN A 3 -111.31 -1.07 -10.73
CA GLN A 3 -111.82 -1.75 -11.95
C GLN A 3 -110.84 -1.47 -13.12
N ASP A 4 -110.47 -2.32 -13.98
CA ASP A 4 -111.00 -3.57 -14.47
C ASP A 4 -109.95 -4.35 -15.31
N SER A 5 -110.02 -5.66 -15.20
CA SER A 5 -110.17 -6.66 -16.21
C SER A 5 -109.45 -6.53 -17.55
N ASN A 6 -108.71 -7.51 -17.98
CA ASN A 6 -109.13 -8.44 -19.00
C ASN A 6 -108.17 -9.59 -19.39
N LYS A 7 -108.77 -10.76 -19.36
CA LYS A 7 -108.45 -12.05 -19.96
C LYS A 7 -107.55 -12.03 -21.22
N LYS A 8 -106.64 -12.95 -21.34
CA LYS A 8 -106.62 -13.93 -22.45
C LYS A 8 -105.70 -15.15 -22.09
N LYS A 9 -106.38 -16.29 -22.08
CA LYS A 9 -106.07 -17.66 -22.60
C LYS A 9 -104.60 -17.97 -22.85
N GLY A 10 -103.81 -18.84 -22.11
CA GLY A 10 -104.05 -20.25 -22.17
C GLY A 10 -103.01 -20.91 -23.16
N LYS A 11 -101.90 -21.45 -22.71
CA LYS A 11 -101.28 -22.65 -23.33
C LYS A 11 -100.69 -23.46 -22.20
N GLY A 12 -101.28 -24.66 -22.02
CA GLY A 12 -100.89 -25.62 -20.97
C GLY A 12 -99.43 -26.14 -21.21
N TYR A 13 -98.65 -26.01 -20.16
CA TYR A 13 -97.44 -26.77 -20.00
C TYR A 13 -97.78 -28.08 -19.31
N ARG A 14 -97.49 -29.19 -20.05
CA ARG A 14 -97.53 -30.54 -19.45
C ARG A 14 -96.46 -30.62 -18.37
N VAL A 15 -96.95 -30.77 -17.13
CA VAL A 15 -96.10 -31.15 -16.00
C VAL A 15 -95.58 -32.58 -16.23
N ARG A 16 -94.32 -32.73 -16.36
CA ARG A 16 -93.66 -34.05 -16.35
C ARG A 16 -93.88 -34.61 -14.91
N PRO A 17 -94.14 -35.90 -14.76
CA PRO A 17 -94.37 -36.48 -13.46
C PRO A 17 -93.02 -36.45 -12.70
N ALA A 18 -93.09 -36.05 -11.41
CA ALA A 18 -92.00 -36.09 -10.43
C ALA A 18 -91.36 -37.49 -10.44
N PHE A 19 -90.14 -37.57 -10.52
CA PHE A 19 -89.31 -38.80 -10.34
C PHE A 19 -89.79 -39.39 -9.00
N ALA A 20 -90.30 -40.61 -9.05
CA ALA A 20 -90.56 -41.44 -7.92
C ALA A 20 -89.28 -41.62 -7.08
N ARG A 21 -89.24 -41.02 -5.92
CA ARG A 21 -88.12 -41.31 -4.97
C ARG A 21 -88.26 -42.79 -4.57
N GLU A 22 -87.49 -43.60 -5.22
CA GLU A 22 -87.20 -44.95 -4.68
C GLU A 22 -86.71 -44.78 -3.25
N ARG A 23 -87.50 -45.26 -2.27
CA ARG A 23 -87.11 -45.27 -0.86
C ARG A 23 -86.03 -46.33 -0.76
N LEU A 24 -84.77 -45.89 -0.74
CA LEU A 24 -83.61 -46.73 -0.41
C LEU A 24 -83.96 -47.51 0.83
N ASN A 25 -83.76 -48.84 0.77
CA ASN A 25 -84.05 -49.76 1.86
C ASN A 25 -83.28 -49.30 3.10
N GLY A 26 -83.86 -49.35 4.28
CA GLY A 26 -83.36 -48.82 5.52
C GLY A 26 -81.88 -49.26 5.84
N ARG A 27 -81.51 -50.46 5.31
CA ARG A 27 -80.17 -50.99 5.40
C ARG A 27 -79.20 -50.21 4.53
N THR A 28 -79.56 -49.96 3.26
CA THR A 28 -78.78 -49.20 2.32
C THR A 28 -78.54 -47.75 2.77
N ARG A 29 -79.58 -47.14 3.37
CA ARG A 29 -79.43 -45.78 3.92
C ARG A 29 -78.50 -45.68 5.12
N ARG A 30 -78.57 -46.70 5.99
CA ARG A 30 -77.56 -46.80 7.09
C ARG A 30 -76.14 -47.03 6.60
N VAL A 31 -75.90 -47.87 5.61
CA VAL A 31 -74.64 -48.10 5.02
C VAL A 31 -74.10 -46.86 4.33
N CYS A 32 -74.87 -46.15 3.55
CA CYS A 32 -74.48 -44.86 2.90
C CYS A 32 -74.19 -43.78 3.98
N SER A 33 -74.99 -43.74 5.09
CA SER A 33 -74.67 -42.78 6.16
C SER A 33 -73.42 -43.14 6.92
N ILE A 34 -73.14 -44.41 7.14
CA ILE A 34 -71.91 -44.89 7.80
C ILE A 34 -70.71 -44.60 6.88
N LEU A 35 -70.80 -44.90 5.60
CA LEU A 35 -69.78 -44.62 4.61
C LEU A 35 -69.52 -43.10 4.47
N GLY A 36 -70.57 -42.27 4.48
CA GLY A 36 -70.42 -40.80 4.48
C GLY A 36 -69.77 -40.30 5.75
N LEU A 37 -70.16 -40.83 6.92
CA LEU A 37 -69.51 -40.46 8.19
C LEU A 37 -68.04 -40.92 8.19
N ALA A 38 -67.74 -42.09 7.71
CA ALA A 38 -66.38 -42.62 7.60
C ALA A 38 -65.52 -41.73 6.66
N ALA A 39 -66.12 -41.30 5.52
CA ALA A 39 -65.42 -40.39 4.59
C ALA A 39 -65.15 -39.02 5.24
N VAL A 40 -66.10 -38.49 6.02
CA VAL A 40 -65.86 -37.22 6.77
C VAL A 40 -64.80 -37.39 7.86
N VAL A 41 -64.81 -38.50 8.58
CA VAL A 41 -63.79 -38.76 9.61
C VAL A 41 -62.41 -38.93 8.96
N LEU A 42 -62.32 -39.62 7.82
CA LEU A 42 -61.08 -39.79 7.09
C LEU A 42 -60.55 -38.45 6.55
N ALA A 43 -61.43 -37.63 5.96
CA ALA A 43 -61.07 -36.30 5.51
C ALA A 43 -60.61 -35.38 6.67
N SER A 44 -61.32 -35.45 7.83
CA SER A 44 -60.93 -34.74 9.03
C SER A 44 -59.56 -35.22 9.56
N ALA A 45 -59.30 -36.52 9.53
CA ALA A 45 -58.01 -37.10 9.94
C ALA A 45 -56.88 -36.62 9.04
N VAL A 46 -57.12 -36.54 7.71
CA VAL A 46 -56.12 -36.03 6.75
C VAL A 46 -55.83 -34.56 7.03
N VAL A 47 -56.84 -33.73 7.29
CA VAL A 47 -56.70 -32.31 7.63
C VAL A 47 -55.95 -32.15 8.94
N VAL A 48 -56.29 -32.92 9.98
CA VAL A 48 -55.60 -32.89 11.28
C VAL A 48 -54.15 -33.34 11.14
N HIS A 49 -53.90 -34.39 10.34
CA HIS A 49 -52.54 -34.85 10.04
C HIS A 49 -51.76 -33.78 9.30
N SER A 50 -52.34 -33.14 8.30
CA SER A 50 -51.68 -32.06 7.53
C SER A 50 -51.39 -30.87 8.45
N LEU A 51 -52.30 -30.48 9.33
CA LEU A 51 -52.06 -29.43 10.33
C LEU A 51 -50.97 -29.84 11.33
N TYR A 52 -50.95 -31.11 11.80
CA TYR A 52 -49.88 -31.59 12.64
C TYR A 52 -48.50 -31.47 11.94
N VAL A 53 -48.43 -31.93 10.68
CA VAL A 53 -47.21 -31.85 9.88
C VAL A 53 -46.75 -30.40 9.74
N ILE A 54 -47.65 -29.49 9.33
CA ILE A 54 -47.30 -28.08 9.07
C ILE A 54 -47.00 -27.32 10.35
N GLN A 55 -47.81 -27.50 11.42
CA GLN A 55 -47.65 -26.67 12.63
C GLN A 55 -46.66 -27.23 13.66
N ILE A 56 -46.55 -28.54 13.77
CA ILE A 56 -45.76 -29.18 14.84
C ILE A 56 -44.47 -29.81 14.24
N ARG A 57 -44.59 -30.74 13.32
CA ARG A 57 -43.38 -31.42 12.78
C ARG A 57 -42.50 -30.44 12.00
N ASP A 58 -43.06 -29.70 11.06
CA ASP A 58 -42.30 -28.79 10.16
C ASP A 58 -42.50 -27.31 10.58
N GLY A 59 -43.16 -27.04 11.70
CA GLY A 59 -43.53 -25.71 12.15
C GLY A 59 -42.32 -24.80 12.45
N ALA A 60 -41.22 -25.38 12.91
CA ALA A 60 -39.98 -24.65 13.09
C ALA A 60 -39.41 -24.18 11.74
N LYS A 61 -39.42 -25.07 10.75
CA LYS A 61 -38.95 -24.78 9.38
C LYS A 61 -39.82 -23.72 8.69
N TYR A 62 -41.11 -23.84 8.79
CA TYR A 62 -42.03 -22.83 8.22
C TYR A 62 -41.97 -21.47 8.94
N ARG A 63 -41.73 -21.46 10.27
CA ARG A 63 -41.46 -20.22 11.00
C ARG A 63 -40.13 -19.59 10.58
N GLN A 64 -39.14 -20.38 10.33
CA GLN A 64 -37.84 -19.90 9.80
C GLN A 64 -37.99 -19.31 8.40
N TYR A 65 -38.69 -19.97 7.49
CA TYR A 65 -38.99 -19.46 6.16
C TYR A 65 -39.86 -18.17 6.21
N ALA A 66 -40.85 -18.14 7.08
CA ALA A 66 -41.67 -16.94 7.26
C ALA A 66 -40.85 -15.79 7.83
N ALA A 67 -39.96 -16.05 8.77
CA ALA A 67 -39.04 -15.04 9.29
C ALA A 67 -38.08 -14.54 8.20
N GLN A 68 -37.50 -15.42 7.40
CA GLN A 68 -36.64 -15.05 6.27
C GLN A 68 -37.41 -14.24 5.20
N GLN A 69 -38.66 -14.53 4.97
CA GLN A 69 -39.50 -13.78 4.04
C GLN A 69 -40.00 -12.43 4.60
N GLN A 70 -40.07 -12.29 5.90
CA GLN A 70 -40.59 -11.07 6.57
C GLN A 70 -39.48 -10.10 7.01
N LEU A 71 -38.25 -10.57 7.08
CA LEU A 71 -37.10 -9.75 7.48
C LEU A 71 -36.35 -9.25 6.25
N LEU A 72 -36.01 -8.00 6.25
CA LEU A 72 -35.06 -7.36 5.36
C LEU A 72 -33.78 -7.10 6.16
N ASP A 73 -32.72 -7.77 5.77
CA ASP A 73 -31.38 -7.55 6.32
C ASP A 73 -30.63 -6.65 5.34
N THR A 74 -30.33 -5.46 5.76
CA THR A 74 -29.64 -4.45 4.95
C THR A 74 -28.28 -4.19 5.57
N THR A 75 -27.22 -4.37 4.79
CA THR A 75 -25.85 -4.05 5.19
C THR A 75 -25.68 -2.54 5.30
N VAL A 76 -25.12 -2.08 6.41
CA VAL A 76 -24.66 -0.70 6.59
C VAL A 76 -23.16 -0.70 6.37
N LYS A 77 -22.71 -0.19 5.23
CA LYS A 77 -21.29 -0.19 4.88
C LYS A 77 -20.49 0.66 5.86
N ALA A 78 -19.38 0.10 6.35
CA ALA A 78 -18.36 0.85 7.08
C ALA A 78 -17.66 1.84 6.14
N THR A 79 -17.21 2.96 6.67
CA THR A 79 -16.36 3.90 5.95
C THR A 79 -14.93 3.39 5.98
N ARG A 80 -14.29 3.33 4.82
CA ARG A 80 -12.88 2.94 4.73
C ARG A 80 -12.02 4.04 5.30
N GLY A 81 -11.05 3.69 6.15
CA GLY A 81 -10.10 4.60 6.76
C GLY A 81 -9.28 5.39 5.73
N GLU A 82 -8.82 6.54 6.10
CA GLU A 82 -8.01 7.42 5.26
C GLU A 82 -6.53 7.06 5.35
N ILE A 83 -5.75 7.49 4.37
CA ILE A 83 -4.30 7.36 4.36
C ILE A 83 -3.71 8.77 4.33
N TYR A 84 -2.86 9.06 5.32
CA TYR A 84 -2.19 10.34 5.49
C TYR A 84 -0.68 10.18 5.30
N ASP A 85 -0.02 11.24 4.86
CA ASP A 85 1.43 11.32 4.89
C ASP A 85 1.95 11.55 6.32
N ALA A 86 3.26 11.68 6.50
CA ALA A 86 3.91 11.96 7.78
C ALA A 86 3.45 13.25 8.45
N ASN A 87 2.95 14.22 7.67
CA ASN A 87 2.52 15.54 8.11
C ASN A 87 0.98 15.67 8.26
N GLY A 88 0.23 14.58 8.02
CA GLY A 88 -1.22 14.56 8.09
C GLY A 88 -1.92 15.03 6.82
N ILE A 89 -1.21 15.08 5.68
CA ILE A 89 -1.79 15.39 4.37
C ILE A 89 -2.51 14.15 3.85
N THR A 90 -3.75 14.30 3.40
CA THR A 90 -4.57 13.18 2.92
C THR A 90 -4.09 12.68 1.57
N LEU A 91 -3.61 11.44 1.51
CA LEU A 91 -3.18 10.75 0.29
C LEU A 91 -4.27 9.87 -0.33
N ALA A 92 -5.15 9.32 0.49
CA ALA A 92 -6.32 8.60 0.02
C ALA A 92 -7.50 8.83 0.97
N SER A 93 -8.66 9.18 0.40
CA SER A 93 -9.89 9.43 1.13
C SER A 93 -11.05 8.63 0.55
N THR A 94 -12.14 8.51 1.32
CA THR A 94 -13.34 7.82 0.89
C THR A 94 -14.52 8.78 0.85
N SER A 95 -15.05 9.02 -0.35
CA SER A 95 -16.24 9.82 -0.56
C SER A 95 -17.49 8.96 -0.58
N VAL A 96 -18.59 9.47 0.00
CA VAL A 96 -19.90 8.85 -0.12
C VAL A 96 -20.47 9.20 -1.49
N VAL A 97 -20.81 8.16 -2.23
CA VAL A 97 -21.45 8.26 -3.56
C VAL A 97 -22.70 7.37 -3.60
N TRP A 98 -23.45 7.44 -4.67
CA TRP A 98 -24.72 6.75 -4.80
C TRP A 98 -24.79 5.99 -6.12
N ASN A 99 -25.32 4.78 -6.08
CA ASN A 99 -25.76 4.06 -7.28
C ASN A 99 -27.23 4.37 -7.50
N ILE A 100 -27.58 4.71 -8.72
CA ILE A 100 -28.94 4.98 -9.16
C ILE A 100 -29.43 3.77 -9.91
N TRP A 101 -30.53 3.18 -9.48
CA TRP A 101 -31.17 2.04 -10.14
C TRP A 101 -32.66 2.24 -10.28
N ALA A 102 -33.27 1.54 -11.21
CA ALA A 102 -34.71 1.58 -11.45
C ALA A 102 -35.32 0.18 -11.40
N ASP A 103 -36.61 0.15 -11.09
CA ASP A 103 -37.48 -1.00 -11.28
C ASP A 103 -38.46 -0.71 -12.45
N PRO A 104 -38.09 -1.04 -13.71
CA PRO A 104 -38.97 -0.83 -14.86
C PRO A 104 -40.27 -1.64 -14.74
N SER A 105 -40.23 -2.83 -14.12
CA SER A 105 -41.44 -3.65 -13.94
C SER A 105 -42.48 -3.02 -13.03
N TYR A 106 -42.04 -2.14 -12.13
CA TYR A 106 -42.89 -1.35 -11.22
C TYR A 106 -43.10 0.09 -11.70
N SER A 107 -42.46 0.47 -12.81
CA SER A 107 -42.55 1.80 -13.43
C SER A 107 -43.74 1.83 -14.43
N SER A 108 -44.95 1.90 -13.89
CA SER A 108 -46.18 1.73 -14.63
C SER A 108 -46.45 2.80 -15.72
N ILE A 109 -45.63 3.85 -15.79
CA ILE A 109 -45.70 4.87 -16.84
C ILE A 109 -44.95 4.43 -18.09
N LEU A 110 -44.01 3.49 -17.95
CA LEU A 110 -43.20 2.99 -19.08
C LEU A 110 -43.93 1.95 -19.95
N TYR A 111 -45.15 1.56 -19.57
CA TYR A 111 -45.92 0.58 -20.33
C TYR A 111 -47.43 0.74 -20.09
N THR A 112 -48.20 0.34 -21.09
CA THR A 112 -49.64 0.16 -20.96
C THR A 112 -49.98 -1.31 -20.72
N THR A 113 -51.07 -1.57 -19.99
CA THR A 113 -51.53 -2.94 -19.72
C THR A 113 -52.86 -3.20 -20.44
N SER A 114 -52.92 -4.28 -21.20
CA SER A 114 -54.15 -4.81 -21.80
C SER A 114 -54.40 -6.24 -21.28
N THR A 115 -55.66 -6.64 -21.16
CA THR A 115 -56.01 -8.00 -20.77
C THR A 115 -56.64 -8.69 -21.96
N ASN A 116 -56.03 -9.78 -22.42
CA ASN A 116 -56.54 -10.58 -23.55
C ASN A 116 -57.79 -11.40 -23.13
N ASP A 117 -58.47 -11.98 -24.12
CA ASP A 117 -59.68 -12.79 -23.90
C ASP A 117 -59.45 -14.02 -23.02
N ASP A 118 -58.23 -14.54 -22.99
CA ASP A 118 -57.77 -15.63 -22.10
C ASP A 118 -57.40 -15.17 -20.68
N LYS A 119 -57.65 -13.88 -20.33
CA LYS A 119 -57.30 -13.22 -19.07
C LYS A 119 -55.79 -13.09 -18.80
N THR A 120 -54.98 -13.21 -19.80
CA THR A 120 -53.53 -12.86 -19.66
C THR A 120 -53.35 -11.36 -19.75
N THR A 121 -52.56 -10.79 -18.82
CA THR A 121 -52.22 -9.38 -18.85
C THR A 121 -50.94 -9.20 -19.70
N VAL A 122 -51.03 -8.40 -20.76
CA VAL A 122 -49.92 -8.05 -21.65
C VAL A 122 -49.51 -6.62 -21.36
N ARG A 123 -48.20 -6.39 -21.24
CA ARG A 123 -47.59 -5.06 -21.12
C ARG A 123 -47.08 -4.62 -22.49
N THR A 124 -47.39 -3.41 -22.88
CA THR A 124 -46.89 -2.82 -24.13
C THR A 124 -46.05 -1.61 -23.75
N PHE A 125 -44.79 -1.63 -24.12
CA PHE A 125 -43.80 -0.58 -23.85
C PHE A 125 -44.23 0.77 -24.45
N ASP A 126 -44.03 1.86 -23.69
CA ASP A 126 -44.24 3.24 -24.12
C ASP A 126 -42.91 3.94 -24.39
N PRO A 127 -42.46 4.03 -25.66
CA PRO A 127 -41.16 4.63 -26.00
C PRO A 127 -41.12 6.14 -25.73
N THR A 128 -42.28 6.83 -25.79
CA THR A 128 -42.31 8.29 -25.58
C THR A 128 -42.07 8.65 -24.15
N MET A 129 -42.73 7.98 -23.21
CA MET A 129 -42.51 8.20 -21.78
C MET A 129 -41.11 7.77 -21.34
N CYS A 130 -40.61 6.66 -21.92
CA CYS A 130 -39.25 6.23 -21.65
C CYS A 130 -38.22 7.27 -22.11
N ALA A 131 -38.41 7.86 -23.33
CA ALA A 131 -37.52 8.88 -23.83
C ALA A 131 -37.50 10.14 -22.94
N GLU A 132 -38.67 10.61 -22.51
CA GLU A 132 -38.79 11.79 -21.65
C GLU A 132 -38.09 11.58 -20.29
N VAL A 133 -38.32 10.44 -19.64
CA VAL A 133 -37.70 10.11 -18.37
C VAL A 133 -36.18 9.96 -18.53
N SER A 134 -35.73 9.28 -19.59
CA SER A 134 -34.31 9.08 -19.89
C SER A 134 -33.60 10.40 -20.11
N GLN A 135 -34.19 11.31 -20.88
CA GLN A 135 -33.67 12.66 -21.11
C GLN A 135 -33.46 13.42 -19.79
N GLY A 136 -34.52 13.44 -18.94
CA GLY A 136 -34.47 14.17 -17.68
C GLY A 136 -33.44 13.62 -16.68
N ILE A 137 -33.24 12.30 -16.66
CA ILE A 137 -32.22 11.66 -15.82
C ILE A 137 -30.83 11.93 -16.39
N THR A 138 -30.62 11.78 -17.71
CA THR A 138 -29.34 11.98 -18.37
C THR A 138 -28.80 13.41 -18.20
N LEU A 139 -29.67 14.42 -18.38
CA LEU A 139 -29.27 15.80 -18.16
C LEU A 139 -28.70 16.04 -16.74
N ARG A 140 -29.30 15.41 -15.74
CA ARG A 140 -28.85 15.54 -14.35
C ARG A 140 -27.57 14.78 -14.07
N LEU A 141 -27.41 13.61 -14.69
CA LEU A 141 -26.18 12.83 -14.56
C LEU A 141 -24.98 13.59 -15.14
N LEU A 142 -25.16 14.28 -16.27
CA LEU A 142 -24.07 14.98 -16.96
C LEU A 142 -23.86 16.42 -16.47
N SER A 143 -24.80 17.03 -15.75
CA SER A 143 -24.61 18.37 -15.18
C SER A 143 -23.56 18.41 -14.06
N GLY A 144 -23.20 17.27 -13.48
CA GLY A 144 -22.22 17.16 -12.42
C GLY A 144 -22.66 17.71 -11.05
N ASP A 145 -23.48 18.74 -11.01
CA ASP A 145 -24.08 19.36 -9.82
C ASP A 145 -25.58 19.05 -9.66
N GLY A 146 -26.21 18.49 -10.69
CA GLY A 146 -27.64 18.21 -10.76
C GLY A 146 -28.52 19.41 -11.03
N GLU A 147 -27.96 20.63 -11.16
CA GLU A 147 -28.70 21.89 -11.30
C GLU A 147 -28.40 22.58 -12.61
N SER A 148 -27.17 22.58 -13.09
CA SER A 148 -26.70 23.27 -14.30
C SER A 148 -27.09 22.54 -15.59
N LEU A 149 -28.39 22.23 -15.76
CA LEU A 149 -28.87 21.41 -16.87
C LEU A 149 -28.67 22.07 -18.25
N ASP A 150 -28.74 23.40 -18.34
CA ASP A 150 -28.55 24.16 -19.56
C ASP A 150 -27.10 24.16 -20.05
N ALA A 151 -26.15 23.79 -19.18
CA ALA A 151 -24.74 23.67 -19.52
C ALA A 151 -24.40 22.32 -20.21
N VAL A 152 -25.31 21.36 -20.21
CA VAL A 152 -25.10 20.05 -20.82
C VAL A 152 -25.26 20.14 -22.33
N ASP A 153 -24.20 19.83 -23.07
CA ASP A 153 -24.24 19.75 -24.53
C ASP A 153 -24.97 18.48 -24.98
N THR A 154 -26.25 18.62 -25.34
CA THR A 154 -27.09 17.54 -25.79
C THR A 154 -26.74 16.98 -27.20
N SER A 155 -25.80 17.65 -27.90
CA SER A 155 -25.29 17.18 -29.20
C SER A 155 -24.00 16.34 -29.05
N SER A 156 -23.43 16.28 -27.85
CA SER A 156 -22.19 15.54 -27.58
C SER A 156 -22.39 14.01 -27.72
N GLU A 157 -21.30 13.32 -28.02
CA GLU A 157 -21.24 11.88 -28.02
C GLU A 157 -21.50 11.30 -26.63
N GLU A 158 -20.96 11.96 -25.61
CA GLU A 158 -21.13 11.59 -24.20
C GLU A 158 -22.60 11.61 -23.78
N TYR A 159 -23.32 12.69 -24.16
CA TYR A 159 -24.77 12.75 -23.92
C TYR A 159 -25.51 11.63 -24.64
N THR A 160 -25.22 11.39 -25.92
CA THR A 160 -25.86 10.35 -26.69
C THR A 160 -25.64 8.97 -26.08
N GLN A 161 -24.43 8.66 -25.67
CA GLN A 161 -24.07 7.38 -25.05
C GLN A 161 -24.76 7.20 -23.69
N GLN A 162 -24.72 8.22 -22.83
CA GLN A 162 -25.35 8.17 -21.51
C GLN A 162 -26.87 8.07 -21.62
N TYR A 163 -27.47 8.84 -22.55
CA TYR A 163 -28.92 8.76 -22.84
C TYR A 163 -29.31 7.37 -23.28
N GLN A 164 -28.58 6.77 -24.22
CA GLN A 164 -28.86 5.43 -24.71
C GLN A 164 -28.76 4.39 -23.60
N THR A 165 -27.77 4.52 -22.72
CA THR A 165 -27.58 3.64 -21.54
C THR A 165 -28.81 3.69 -20.62
N VAL A 166 -29.28 4.88 -20.28
CA VAL A 166 -30.45 5.06 -19.43
C VAL A 166 -31.72 4.57 -20.13
N TYR A 167 -31.90 4.88 -21.41
CA TYR A 167 -33.06 4.45 -22.20
C TYR A 167 -33.15 2.93 -22.33
N ASP A 168 -32.02 2.28 -22.65
CA ASP A 168 -31.97 0.80 -22.79
C ASP A 168 -32.22 0.10 -21.46
N ALA A 169 -31.76 0.68 -20.35
CA ALA A 169 -32.03 0.17 -19.03
C ALA A 169 -33.54 0.26 -18.70
N LEU A 170 -34.16 1.42 -18.90
CA LEU A 170 -35.58 1.65 -18.60
C LEU A 170 -36.51 0.91 -19.54
N SER A 171 -36.10 0.61 -20.78
CA SER A 171 -36.89 -0.14 -21.76
C SER A 171 -37.15 -1.60 -21.38
N LYS A 172 -36.36 -2.15 -20.41
CA LYS A 172 -36.50 -3.54 -19.92
C LYS A 172 -37.69 -3.67 -18.94
N ILE A 173 -38.92 -3.44 -19.44
CA ILE A 173 -40.16 -3.34 -18.64
C ILE A 173 -40.49 -4.57 -17.78
N ASP A 174 -39.84 -5.71 -18.00
CA ASP A 174 -40.02 -6.93 -17.22
C ASP A 174 -38.91 -7.11 -16.16
N SER A 175 -37.92 -6.23 -16.13
CA SER A 175 -36.84 -6.26 -15.13
C SER A 175 -37.25 -5.50 -13.88
N SER A 176 -36.99 -6.09 -12.71
CA SER A 176 -37.22 -5.44 -11.42
C SER A 176 -35.99 -4.67 -10.90
N TYR A 177 -34.84 -4.79 -11.57
CA TYR A 177 -33.62 -4.08 -11.21
C TYR A 177 -32.77 -3.81 -12.45
N VAL A 178 -32.52 -2.52 -12.70
CA VAL A 178 -31.60 -2.05 -13.73
C VAL A 178 -30.79 -0.90 -13.19
N VAL A 179 -29.49 -0.89 -13.42
CA VAL A 179 -28.61 0.19 -13.00
C VAL A 179 -28.66 1.30 -14.04
N LEU A 180 -28.87 2.53 -13.61
CA LEU A 180 -28.91 3.72 -14.46
C LEU A 180 -27.56 4.48 -14.43
N ALA A 181 -26.96 4.56 -13.24
CA ALA A 181 -25.66 5.16 -13.03
C ALA A 181 -25.04 4.65 -11.72
N THR A 182 -23.70 4.68 -11.66
CA THR A 182 -22.95 4.31 -10.46
C THR A 182 -22.07 5.48 -10.04
N LYS A 183 -21.72 5.51 -8.74
CA LYS A 183 -20.78 6.49 -8.18
C LYS A 183 -21.20 7.95 -8.36
N VAL A 184 -22.49 8.21 -8.29
CA VAL A 184 -23.07 9.55 -8.44
C VAL A 184 -22.93 10.31 -7.13
N ASN A 185 -22.58 11.60 -7.19
CA ASN A 185 -22.50 12.46 -6.02
C ASN A 185 -23.90 12.76 -5.43
N ASN A 186 -23.91 13.30 -4.19
CA ASN A 186 -25.16 13.53 -3.48
C ASN A 186 -26.03 14.64 -4.12
N ALA A 187 -25.45 15.64 -4.76
CA ALA A 187 -26.20 16.73 -5.40
C ALA A 187 -27.01 16.19 -6.60
N VAL A 188 -26.33 15.46 -7.48
CA VAL A 188 -26.97 14.80 -8.64
C VAL A 188 -28.02 13.77 -8.20
N LYS A 189 -27.73 12.98 -7.17
CA LYS A 189 -28.68 12.04 -6.56
C LYS A 189 -29.98 12.76 -6.12
N LEU A 190 -29.87 13.84 -5.36
CA LEU A 190 -31.03 14.62 -4.89
C LEU A 190 -31.81 15.22 -6.06
N SER A 191 -31.12 15.76 -7.07
CA SER A 191 -31.74 16.31 -8.26
C SER A 191 -32.52 15.27 -9.05
N ILE A 192 -32.01 14.03 -9.15
CA ILE A 192 -32.74 12.92 -9.80
C ILE A 192 -33.96 12.51 -8.99
N GLU A 193 -33.84 12.41 -7.66
CA GLU A 193 -34.97 12.11 -6.78
C GLU A 193 -36.08 13.16 -6.89
N ASP A 194 -35.70 14.44 -6.88
CA ASP A 194 -36.65 15.55 -7.05
C ASP A 194 -37.30 15.54 -8.43
N TYR A 195 -36.53 15.33 -9.48
CA TYR A 195 -37.06 15.17 -10.85
C TYR A 195 -38.09 14.04 -10.92
N VAL A 196 -37.73 12.85 -10.48
CA VAL A 196 -38.59 11.66 -10.50
C VAL A 196 -39.87 11.91 -9.65
N SER A 197 -39.70 12.54 -8.48
CA SER A 197 -40.85 12.92 -7.65
C SER A 197 -41.78 13.91 -8.33
N GLY A 198 -41.23 14.96 -8.96
CA GLY A 198 -41.95 15.96 -9.76
C GLY A 198 -42.66 15.34 -10.97
N PHE A 199 -41.91 14.51 -11.72
CA PHE A 199 -42.44 13.78 -12.87
C PHE A 199 -43.63 12.88 -12.48
N ASN A 200 -43.50 12.11 -11.42
CA ASN A 200 -44.56 11.26 -10.90
C ASN A 200 -45.79 12.06 -10.42
N LYS A 201 -45.58 13.28 -9.88
CA LYS A 201 -46.71 14.18 -9.50
C LYS A 201 -47.42 14.73 -10.71
N ALA A 202 -46.69 15.15 -11.78
CA ALA A 202 -47.22 15.69 -13.01
C ALA A 202 -48.06 14.68 -13.79
N HIS A 203 -47.71 13.40 -13.77
CA HIS A 203 -48.37 12.32 -14.46
C HIS A 203 -49.38 11.54 -13.61
N LYS A 204 -49.74 12.09 -12.44
CA LYS A 204 -50.75 11.52 -11.57
C LYS A 204 -52.15 11.62 -12.22
N LYS A 205 -52.68 10.53 -12.81
CA LYS A 205 -54.05 10.45 -13.30
C LYS A 205 -55.06 10.48 -12.15
N GLY A 206 -56.22 11.19 -12.31
CA GLY A 206 -57.27 11.39 -11.30
C GLY A 206 -57.89 10.10 -10.77
N SER A 207 -58.66 10.21 -9.69
CA SER A 207 -59.30 9.15 -8.96
C SER A 207 -60.26 8.31 -9.81
N GLY A 208 -59.91 7.10 -10.11
CA GLY A 208 -60.64 6.05 -10.82
C GLY A 208 -59.74 4.87 -11.05
N ALA A 209 -60.26 3.71 -11.39
CA ALA A 209 -59.54 2.43 -11.48
C ALA A 209 -58.24 2.38 -12.37
N ASP A 210 -57.81 3.51 -12.91
CA ASP A 210 -56.59 3.68 -13.67
C ASP A 210 -55.41 3.94 -12.69
N ARG A 211 -54.52 2.98 -12.56
CA ARG A 211 -53.30 3.07 -11.77
C ARG A 211 -52.47 4.30 -12.11
N ILE A 212 -52.12 5.05 -11.11
CA ILE A 212 -51.18 6.20 -11.18
C ILE A 212 -49.94 5.77 -11.91
N GLY A 213 -49.66 6.36 -13.09
CA GLY A 213 -48.40 6.16 -13.76
C GLY A 213 -47.24 6.68 -12.88
N ARG A 214 -46.22 5.88 -12.68
CA ARG A 214 -45.03 6.28 -11.93
C ARG A 214 -43.77 5.65 -12.52
N VAL A 215 -42.68 6.32 -12.37
CA VAL A 215 -41.32 5.78 -12.51
C VAL A 215 -40.82 5.39 -11.13
N SER A 216 -40.26 4.20 -11.01
CA SER A 216 -39.64 3.70 -9.80
C SER A 216 -38.12 3.78 -9.96
N VAL A 217 -37.52 4.82 -9.40
CA VAL A 217 -36.06 4.99 -9.29
C VAL A 217 -35.72 4.97 -7.81
N SER A 218 -34.64 4.33 -7.47
CA SER A 218 -34.12 4.19 -6.10
C SER A 218 -32.62 4.43 -6.08
N THR A 219 -32.13 4.78 -4.92
CA THR A 219 -30.72 5.09 -4.71
C THR A 219 -30.14 4.18 -3.65
N GLU A 220 -28.93 3.71 -3.88
CA GLU A 220 -28.19 2.89 -2.95
C GLU A 220 -26.88 3.59 -2.60
N LYS A 221 -26.61 3.72 -1.28
CA LYS A 221 -25.36 4.32 -0.82
C LYS A 221 -24.19 3.45 -1.22
N SER A 222 -23.19 4.04 -1.81
CA SER A 222 -21.92 3.42 -2.19
C SER A 222 -20.76 4.29 -1.74
N SER A 223 -19.55 3.84 -1.96
CA SER A 223 -18.35 4.60 -1.65
C SER A 223 -17.44 4.65 -2.87
N GLN A 224 -16.68 5.72 -2.97
CA GLN A 224 -15.62 5.88 -3.95
C GLN A 224 -14.33 6.25 -3.24
N ARG A 225 -13.28 5.48 -3.51
CA ARG A 225 -11.94 5.81 -3.08
C ARG A 225 -11.36 6.88 -4.00
N ASN A 226 -10.75 7.89 -3.43
CA ASN A 226 -10.17 9.02 -4.15
C ASN A 226 -8.73 9.21 -3.73
N TYR A 227 -7.85 9.41 -4.71
CA TYR A 227 -6.41 9.67 -4.56
C TYR A 227 -6.13 11.07 -5.13
N PRO A 228 -6.12 12.11 -4.28
CA PRO A 228 -6.12 13.51 -4.73
C PRO A 228 -4.92 13.89 -5.61
N TYR A 229 -3.81 13.17 -5.48
CA TYR A 229 -2.56 13.46 -6.18
C TYR A 229 -2.32 12.60 -7.43
N GLY A 230 -3.35 11.87 -7.91
CA GLY A 230 -3.24 11.03 -9.11
C GLY A 230 -2.13 9.97 -8.99
N ALA A 231 -1.19 9.95 -9.92
CA ALA A 231 -0.12 8.94 -9.99
C ALA A 231 0.91 9.00 -8.85
N PHE A 232 0.84 10.01 -7.99
CA PHE A 232 1.74 10.20 -6.86
C PHE A 232 1.77 8.98 -5.93
N ALA A 233 2.96 8.44 -5.68
CA ALA A 233 3.19 7.25 -4.84
C ALA A 233 2.30 6.04 -5.18
N ALA A 234 1.81 5.94 -6.42
CA ALA A 234 0.80 4.97 -6.83
C ALA A 234 1.17 3.52 -6.51
N ALA A 235 2.43 3.14 -6.74
CA ALA A 235 2.91 1.79 -6.47
C ALA A 235 3.02 1.47 -4.95
N VAL A 236 3.05 2.50 -4.10
CA VAL A 236 3.05 2.38 -2.63
C VAL A 236 1.61 2.37 -2.12
N LEU A 237 0.81 3.38 -2.47
CA LEU A 237 -0.58 3.49 -2.03
C LEU A 237 -1.40 2.32 -2.54
N GLY A 238 -1.23 1.97 -3.81
CA GLY A 238 -2.08 1.01 -4.48
C GLY A 238 -3.47 1.58 -4.78
N PHE A 239 -4.45 0.70 -4.92
CA PHE A 239 -5.83 1.08 -5.23
C PHE A 239 -6.83 0.05 -4.73
N THR A 240 -8.11 0.43 -4.70
CA THR A 240 -9.24 -0.44 -4.41
C THR A 240 -9.99 -0.81 -5.69
N ASP A 241 -10.65 -1.96 -5.67
CA ASP A 241 -11.61 -2.32 -6.72
C ASP A 241 -12.92 -1.50 -6.62
N GLY A 242 -13.87 -1.81 -7.50
CA GLY A 242 -15.19 -1.15 -7.53
C GLY A 242 -16.04 -1.34 -6.27
N GLU A 243 -15.73 -2.36 -5.46
CA GLU A 243 -16.42 -2.67 -4.21
C GLU A 243 -15.70 -2.09 -2.97
N GLY A 244 -14.55 -1.42 -3.17
CA GLY A 244 -13.75 -0.82 -2.11
C GLY A 244 -12.79 -1.80 -1.42
N VAL A 245 -12.51 -2.95 -2.03
CA VAL A 245 -11.52 -3.91 -1.53
C VAL A 245 -10.14 -3.55 -2.06
N GLY A 246 -9.16 -3.48 -1.17
CA GLY A 246 -7.77 -3.17 -1.54
C GLY A 246 -7.16 -4.25 -2.43
N THR A 247 -6.73 -3.85 -3.62
CA THR A 247 -6.22 -4.76 -4.66
C THR A 247 -4.71 -4.76 -4.74
N TYR A 248 -4.08 -3.61 -4.49
CA TYR A 248 -2.64 -3.43 -4.58
C TYR A 248 -2.13 -2.46 -3.49
N GLY A 249 -0.79 -2.39 -3.31
CA GLY A 249 -0.14 -1.44 -2.39
C GLY A 249 -0.62 -1.55 -0.94
N LEU A 250 -0.54 -0.45 -0.19
CA LEU A 250 -1.01 -0.35 1.20
C LEU A 250 -2.50 -0.65 1.34
N GLU A 251 -3.29 -0.28 0.33
CA GLU A 251 -4.73 -0.61 0.29
C GLU A 251 -4.98 -2.11 0.47
N LYS A 252 -4.10 -2.95 -0.10
CA LYS A 252 -4.15 -4.40 0.04
C LYS A 252 -3.51 -4.90 1.34
N SER A 253 -2.30 -4.42 1.68
CA SER A 253 -1.58 -4.87 2.88
C SER A 253 -2.39 -4.61 4.16
N TYR A 254 -3.02 -3.44 4.22
CA TYR A 254 -3.80 -3.00 5.37
C TYR A 254 -5.31 -3.09 5.15
N GLN A 255 -5.76 -4.00 4.25
CA GLN A 255 -7.19 -4.18 3.96
C GLN A 255 -8.03 -4.38 5.23
N SER A 256 -7.60 -5.20 6.17
CA SER A 256 -8.33 -5.48 7.40
C SER A 256 -8.42 -4.28 8.35
N THR A 257 -7.42 -3.41 8.31
CA THR A 257 -7.35 -2.18 9.12
C THR A 257 -8.20 -1.08 8.52
N LEU A 258 -8.07 -0.88 7.20
CA LEU A 258 -8.75 0.19 6.47
C LEU A 258 -10.24 -0.08 6.25
N ALA A 259 -10.66 -1.32 5.99
CA ALA A 259 -12.03 -1.63 5.59
C ALA A 259 -13.08 -1.44 6.70
N GLY A 260 -12.67 -1.53 7.96
CA GLY A 260 -13.60 -1.56 9.08
C GLY A 260 -14.48 -2.81 9.09
N VAL A 261 -15.59 -2.74 9.78
CA VAL A 261 -16.57 -3.84 9.91
C VAL A 261 -17.97 -3.33 9.56
N ASP A 262 -18.55 -3.90 8.53
CA ASP A 262 -19.91 -3.55 8.12
C ASP A 262 -20.92 -3.81 9.24
N GLY A 263 -21.82 -2.87 9.43
CA GLY A 263 -23.01 -3.02 10.25
C GLY A 263 -24.15 -3.67 9.46
N ARG A 264 -25.27 -3.91 10.14
CA ARG A 264 -26.48 -4.40 9.50
C ARG A 264 -27.71 -3.87 10.20
N THR A 265 -28.76 -3.63 9.43
CA THR A 265 -30.06 -3.27 9.95
C THR A 265 -31.08 -4.35 9.55
N ILE A 266 -31.68 -4.96 10.54
CA ILE A 266 -32.69 -5.99 10.37
C ILE A 266 -34.06 -5.32 10.61
N THR A 267 -34.83 -5.17 9.52
CA THR A 267 -36.18 -4.59 9.56
C THR A 267 -37.23 -5.57 9.05
N ARG A 268 -38.51 -5.30 9.33
CA ARG A 268 -39.61 -6.05 8.67
C ARG A 268 -39.86 -5.46 7.28
N ARG A 269 -40.14 -6.32 6.31
CA ARG A 269 -40.60 -5.92 4.98
C ARG A 269 -42.05 -6.22 4.77
N ASN A 270 -42.71 -5.36 3.98
CA ASN A 270 -44.07 -5.59 3.52
C ASN A 270 -44.15 -6.68 2.45
N ALA A 271 -45.33 -7.05 2.04
CA ALA A 271 -45.57 -8.05 0.99
C ALA A 271 -44.98 -7.67 -0.39
N VAL A 272 -44.57 -6.42 -0.57
CA VAL A 272 -43.95 -5.88 -1.79
C VAL A 272 -42.43 -5.83 -1.67
N GLY A 273 -41.87 -6.19 -0.50
CA GLY A 273 -40.44 -6.24 -0.27
C GLY A 273 -39.81 -4.97 0.35
N ASN A 274 -40.56 -3.90 0.53
CA ASN A 274 -40.07 -2.66 1.09
C ASN A 274 -39.99 -2.72 2.64
N ALA A 275 -38.98 -2.05 3.21
CA ALA A 275 -38.87 -1.91 4.66
C ALA A 275 -40.13 -1.25 5.24
N ILE A 276 -40.65 -1.82 6.31
CA ILE A 276 -41.68 -1.18 7.13
C ILE A 276 -40.96 -0.36 8.19
N ALA A 277 -41.32 0.92 8.34
CA ALA A 277 -40.83 1.73 9.44
C ALA A 277 -41.37 1.12 10.76
N ASP A 278 -40.54 0.30 11.40
CA ASP A 278 -40.88 -0.42 12.63
C ASP A 278 -40.01 0.10 13.76
N GLN A 279 -40.61 0.41 14.92
CA GLN A 279 -39.89 0.79 16.12
C GLN A 279 -39.00 -0.35 16.69
N ASN A 280 -39.12 -1.55 16.15
CA ASN A 280 -38.36 -2.74 16.55
C ASN A 280 -37.25 -3.11 15.56
N ALA A 281 -36.81 -2.21 14.67
CA ALA A 281 -35.64 -2.42 13.83
C ALA A 281 -34.40 -2.60 14.72
N THR A 282 -33.70 -3.73 14.53
CA THR A 282 -32.43 -3.96 15.23
C THR A 282 -31.30 -3.52 14.32
N THR A 283 -30.58 -2.47 14.74
CA THR A 283 -29.41 -1.96 14.00
C THR A 283 -28.14 -2.32 14.78
N PHE A 284 -27.25 -3.01 14.09
CA PHE A 284 -25.85 -3.17 14.51
C PHE A 284 -25.05 -2.11 13.77
N ALA A 285 -24.50 -1.15 14.50
CA ALA A 285 -23.74 -0.06 13.88
C ALA A 285 -22.50 -0.61 13.13
N ALA A 286 -22.16 -0.05 12.00
CA ALA A 286 -20.89 -0.26 11.36
C ALA A 286 -19.77 0.29 12.25
N LYS A 287 -18.61 -0.35 12.20
CA LYS A 287 -17.36 0.17 12.79
C LYS A 287 -16.47 0.59 11.65
N ASP A 288 -16.26 1.90 11.50
CA ASP A 288 -15.41 2.44 10.45
C ASP A 288 -13.96 1.94 10.57
N GLY A 289 -13.25 1.93 9.45
CA GLY A 289 -11.86 1.54 9.39
C GLY A 289 -10.95 2.52 10.11
N SER A 290 -9.79 2.03 10.55
CA SER A 290 -8.73 2.85 11.09
C SER A 290 -7.94 3.52 9.96
N ASN A 291 -7.35 4.68 10.26
CA ASN A 291 -6.54 5.42 9.32
C ASN A 291 -5.07 4.98 9.40
N LEU A 292 -4.34 5.15 8.30
CA LEU A 292 -2.90 4.98 8.27
C LEU A 292 -2.23 6.36 8.22
N VAL A 293 -1.20 6.54 9.03
CA VAL A 293 -0.27 7.66 8.92
C VAL A 293 1.06 7.08 8.48
N LEU A 294 1.54 7.54 7.34
CA LEU A 294 2.74 7.01 6.70
C LEU A 294 4.00 7.71 7.22
N SER A 295 5.13 7.06 7.07
CA SER A 295 6.45 7.70 7.14
C SER A 295 6.78 8.49 5.85
N LEU A 296 6.06 8.21 4.77
CA LEU A 296 6.19 8.90 3.49
C LEU A 296 5.79 10.37 3.65
N ASP A 297 6.63 11.26 3.18
CA ASP A 297 6.43 12.71 3.18
C ASP A 297 6.12 13.21 1.77
N VAL A 298 5.00 13.93 1.61
CA VAL A 298 4.53 14.41 0.30
C VAL A 298 5.60 15.23 -0.43
N ASN A 299 6.33 16.11 0.27
CA ASN A 299 7.33 16.95 -0.36
C ASN A 299 8.56 16.13 -0.77
N VAL A 300 9.01 15.21 0.08
CA VAL A 300 10.16 14.34 -0.23
C VAL A 300 9.82 13.41 -1.41
N GLN A 301 8.62 12.87 -1.42
CA GLN A 301 8.14 12.00 -2.51
C GLN A 301 8.01 12.77 -3.84
N GLU A 302 7.44 13.98 -3.81
CA GLU A 302 7.30 14.83 -5.01
C GLU A 302 8.67 15.17 -5.61
N ILE A 303 9.62 15.56 -4.75
CA ILE A 303 11.00 15.84 -5.18
C ILE A 303 11.63 14.59 -5.82
N ALA A 304 11.48 13.43 -5.20
CA ALA A 304 12.03 12.17 -5.70
C ALA A 304 11.39 11.76 -7.05
N GLU A 305 10.07 11.88 -7.18
CA GLU A 305 9.34 11.56 -8.41
C GLU A 305 9.69 12.51 -9.56
N ARG A 306 9.81 13.79 -9.29
CA ARG A 306 10.14 14.81 -10.28
C ARG A 306 11.52 14.54 -10.86
N TYR A 307 12.55 14.43 -10.03
CA TYR A 307 13.90 14.18 -10.50
C TYR A 307 14.08 12.79 -11.14
N LEU A 308 13.34 11.79 -10.67
CA LEU A 308 13.33 10.48 -11.33
C LEU A 308 12.68 10.56 -12.71
N THR A 309 11.55 11.25 -12.85
CA THR A 309 10.85 11.44 -14.14
C THR A 309 11.75 12.16 -15.15
N GLU A 310 12.39 13.25 -14.73
CA GLU A 310 13.34 13.98 -15.55
C GLU A 310 14.52 13.10 -15.99
N ALA A 311 15.06 12.29 -15.07
CA ALA A 311 16.18 11.39 -15.35
C ALA A 311 15.80 10.26 -16.31
N VAL A 312 14.61 9.67 -16.15
CA VAL A 312 14.09 8.64 -17.05
C VAL A 312 13.95 9.18 -18.47
N ALA A 313 13.37 10.37 -18.62
CA ALA A 313 13.22 11.01 -19.94
C ALA A 313 14.57 11.44 -20.54
N ALA A 314 15.42 12.12 -19.75
CA ALA A 314 16.70 12.65 -20.25
C ALA A 314 17.70 11.55 -20.65
N ASN A 315 17.60 10.37 -20.07
CA ASN A 315 18.50 9.26 -20.33
C ASN A 315 17.86 8.13 -21.15
N ASN A 316 16.65 8.36 -21.66
CA ASN A 316 15.91 7.38 -22.45
C ASN A 316 15.95 5.99 -21.77
N VAL A 317 15.47 5.93 -20.52
CA VAL A 317 15.48 4.69 -19.73
C VAL A 317 14.42 3.75 -20.29
N GLU A 318 14.86 2.63 -20.87
CA GLU A 318 14.01 1.69 -21.63
C GLU A 318 13.25 0.72 -20.73
N ASN A 319 13.77 0.40 -19.53
CA ASN A 319 13.11 -0.55 -18.66
C ASN A 319 12.37 0.14 -17.49
N ARG A 320 13.11 0.62 -16.48
CA ARG A 320 12.48 1.20 -15.28
C ARG A 320 13.41 2.17 -14.56
N GLY A 321 12.79 3.03 -13.74
CA GLY A 321 13.52 3.83 -12.77
C GLY A 321 12.94 3.66 -11.37
N CYS A 322 13.77 3.75 -10.35
CA CYS A 322 13.29 3.93 -8.98
C CYS A 322 14.20 4.89 -8.18
N ALA A 323 13.59 5.60 -7.24
CA ALA A 323 14.28 6.41 -6.25
C ALA A 323 13.68 6.14 -4.87
N ILE A 324 14.54 5.87 -3.88
CA ILE A 324 14.14 5.58 -2.50
C ILE A 324 14.85 6.60 -1.61
N VAL A 325 14.12 7.26 -0.75
CA VAL A 325 14.67 8.07 0.34
C VAL A 325 14.26 7.40 1.65
N MET A 326 15.24 6.95 2.41
CA MET A 326 15.03 6.17 3.63
C MET A 326 15.81 6.74 4.80
N ASN A 327 15.20 6.85 5.95
CA ASN A 327 15.90 7.11 7.20
C ASN A 327 16.74 5.87 7.56
N VAL A 328 18.07 6.03 7.61
CA VAL A 328 19.00 4.90 7.81
C VAL A 328 18.92 4.29 9.22
N LYS A 329 18.47 5.07 10.21
CA LYS A 329 18.41 4.67 11.61
C LYS A 329 17.13 3.93 11.95
N THR A 330 16.01 4.33 11.32
CA THR A 330 14.68 3.76 11.63
C THR A 330 14.18 2.76 10.61
N GLY A 331 14.63 2.85 9.35
CA GLY A 331 14.04 2.14 8.23
C GLY A 331 12.79 2.81 7.66
N ALA A 332 12.38 3.96 8.18
CA ALA A 332 11.24 4.72 7.67
C ALA A 332 11.49 5.17 6.22
N ILE A 333 10.57 4.81 5.32
CA ILE A 333 10.61 5.21 3.92
C ILE A 333 9.95 6.58 3.79
N LEU A 334 10.77 7.61 3.53
CA LEU A 334 10.29 8.99 3.33
C LEU A 334 9.78 9.21 1.90
N ALA A 335 10.35 8.49 0.94
CA ALA A 335 9.90 8.44 -0.45
C ALA A 335 10.26 7.12 -1.11
N MET A 336 9.38 6.63 -1.98
CA MET A 336 9.61 5.47 -2.84
C MET A 336 8.92 5.69 -4.18
N ALA A 337 9.66 6.27 -5.12
CA ALA A 337 9.22 6.54 -6.48
C ALA A 337 9.57 5.39 -7.42
N SER A 338 8.70 5.08 -8.36
CA SER A 338 8.86 4.01 -9.34
C SER A 338 8.29 4.47 -10.69
N LYS A 339 9.05 4.28 -11.78
CA LYS A 339 8.62 4.60 -13.15
C LYS A 339 8.79 3.38 -14.06
N PRO A 340 7.86 3.19 -15.03
CA PRO A 340 6.62 3.93 -15.21
C PRO A 340 5.63 3.71 -14.06
N ASP A 341 4.69 4.63 -13.92
CA ASP A 341 3.64 4.64 -12.89
C ASP A 341 2.23 4.65 -13.52
N PHE A 342 1.19 4.70 -12.69
CA PHE A 342 -0.21 4.69 -13.08
C PHE A 342 -1.03 5.61 -12.17
N ASP A 343 -2.25 5.99 -12.58
CA ASP A 343 -3.18 6.72 -11.71
C ASP A 343 -4.07 5.72 -10.93
N PRO A 344 -4.01 5.70 -9.59
CA PRO A 344 -4.87 4.86 -8.76
C PRO A 344 -6.37 5.13 -8.90
N ASN A 345 -6.77 6.31 -9.38
CA ASN A 345 -8.17 6.63 -9.68
C ASN A 345 -8.67 5.92 -10.94
N THR A 346 -7.77 5.65 -11.89
CA THR A 346 -8.05 4.95 -13.16
C THR A 346 -7.07 3.80 -13.41
N PRO A 347 -6.94 2.84 -12.47
CA PRO A 347 -5.85 1.85 -12.50
C PRO A 347 -5.91 0.89 -13.69
N LEU A 348 -7.04 0.83 -14.37
CA LEU A 348 -7.24 0.00 -15.55
C LEU A 348 -6.81 0.68 -16.85
N ASP A 349 -6.59 1.99 -16.82
CA ASP A 349 -6.11 2.75 -17.98
C ASP A 349 -4.58 2.67 -18.01
N TYR A 350 -4.07 2.05 -19.05
CA TYR A 350 -2.64 1.93 -19.36
C TYR A 350 -2.25 2.61 -20.68
N SER A 351 -3.15 3.38 -21.26
CA SER A 351 -2.99 3.99 -22.60
C SER A 351 -1.74 4.86 -22.71
N ALA A 352 -1.44 5.64 -21.68
CA ALA A 352 -0.24 6.48 -21.62
C ALA A 352 1.08 5.68 -21.63
N ASN A 353 1.05 4.42 -21.21
CA ASN A 353 2.22 3.54 -21.14
C ASN A 353 2.19 2.41 -22.17
N LEU A 354 1.24 2.41 -23.11
CA LEU A 354 1.01 1.28 -24.01
C LEU A 354 2.23 0.91 -24.84
N ALA A 355 2.94 1.87 -25.41
CA ALA A 355 4.14 1.62 -26.20
C ALA A 355 5.24 0.93 -25.38
N TYR A 356 5.50 1.42 -24.17
CA TYR A 356 6.43 0.80 -23.23
C TYR A 356 6.01 -0.64 -22.88
N LEU A 357 4.74 -0.87 -22.58
CA LEU A 357 4.22 -2.19 -22.20
C LEU A 357 4.33 -3.21 -23.34
N GLN A 358 4.06 -2.78 -24.56
CA GLN A 358 4.22 -3.60 -25.77
C GLN A 358 5.69 -3.99 -25.97
N GLU A 359 6.61 -3.05 -25.75
CA GLU A 359 8.05 -3.31 -25.87
C GLU A 359 8.53 -4.30 -24.80
N GLN A 360 8.09 -4.15 -23.53
CA GLN A 360 8.43 -5.07 -22.45
C GLN A 360 7.98 -6.50 -22.74
N VAL A 361 6.76 -6.67 -23.23
CA VAL A 361 6.21 -7.98 -23.60
C VAL A 361 7.00 -8.59 -24.78
N ALA A 362 7.33 -7.77 -25.78
CA ALA A 362 8.11 -8.21 -26.93
C ALA A 362 9.58 -8.57 -26.59
N ALA A 363 10.17 -7.87 -25.61
CA ALA A 363 11.53 -8.12 -25.16
C ALA A 363 11.70 -9.44 -24.40
N GLU A 364 10.63 -9.96 -23.77
CA GLU A 364 10.66 -11.17 -22.95
C GLU A 364 9.62 -12.22 -23.40
N PRO A 365 9.72 -12.74 -24.63
CA PRO A 365 8.71 -13.64 -25.18
C PRO A 365 8.60 -14.95 -24.41
N GLU A 366 9.68 -15.44 -23.78
CA GLU A 366 9.66 -16.65 -22.96
C GLU A 366 8.78 -16.49 -21.71
N LEU A 367 8.70 -15.27 -21.17
CA LEU A 367 7.94 -14.96 -19.97
C LEU A 367 6.47 -14.65 -20.30
N TYR A 368 6.22 -13.94 -21.38
CA TYR A 368 4.92 -13.35 -21.67
C TYR A 368 4.14 -14.02 -22.81
N THR A 369 4.71 -15.04 -23.52
CA THR A 369 3.96 -15.75 -24.57
C THR A 369 2.69 -16.39 -24.00
N ILE A 370 1.55 -16.02 -24.55
CA ILE A 370 0.27 -16.61 -24.22
C ILE A 370 0.04 -17.81 -25.14
N TYR A 371 -0.36 -18.93 -24.53
CA TYR A 371 -0.65 -20.18 -25.22
C TYR A 371 -2.14 -20.47 -25.16
N LEU A 372 -2.70 -20.98 -26.26
CA LEU A 372 -4.07 -21.42 -26.32
C LEU A 372 -4.39 -22.48 -25.25
N ARG A 373 -5.55 -22.37 -24.64
CA ARG A 373 -6.05 -23.34 -23.67
C ARG A 373 -6.85 -24.44 -24.38
N ASP A 374 -6.86 -25.64 -23.80
CA ASP A 374 -7.70 -26.73 -24.27
C ASP A 374 -9.19 -26.36 -24.11
N GLU A 375 -9.99 -26.63 -25.11
CA GLU A 375 -11.42 -26.26 -25.15
C GLU A 375 -12.25 -27.03 -24.11
N ASN A 376 -11.78 -28.20 -23.68
CA ASN A 376 -12.46 -29.06 -22.70
C ASN A 376 -11.87 -28.97 -21.30
N ASP A 377 -10.66 -28.45 -21.15
CA ASP A 377 -9.98 -28.30 -19.85
C ASP A 377 -9.11 -27.01 -19.84
N SER A 378 -9.68 -25.93 -19.32
CA SER A 378 -9.01 -24.62 -19.23
C SER A 378 -7.71 -24.63 -18.40
N LYS A 379 -7.41 -25.70 -17.67
CA LYS A 379 -6.16 -25.87 -16.94
C LYS A 379 -5.03 -26.43 -17.81
N LYS A 380 -5.34 -26.95 -18.98
CA LYS A 380 -4.38 -27.50 -19.94
C LYS A 380 -4.17 -26.57 -21.12
N PHE A 381 -3.01 -26.73 -21.75
CA PHE A 381 -2.70 -26.04 -23.00
C PHE A 381 -3.10 -26.89 -24.20
N LYS A 382 -3.54 -26.23 -25.27
CA LYS A 382 -3.73 -26.85 -26.58
C LYS A 382 -2.36 -27.21 -27.15
N LEU A 383 -2.20 -28.44 -27.63
CA LEU A 383 -0.94 -28.94 -28.17
C LEU A 383 -1.04 -29.13 -29.68
N ASP A 384 0.08 -28.93 -30.37
CA ASP A 384 0.22 -29.29 -31.79
C ASP A 384 0.44 -30.80 -31.98
N GLU A 385 0.58 -31.24 -33.23
CA GLU A 385 0.82 -32.63 -33.58
C GLU A 385 2.13 -33.23 -33.01
N ASN A 386 3.06 -32.35 -32.62
CA ASN A 386 4.35 -32.70 -32.03
C ASN A 386 4.35 -32.65 -30.49
N GLY A 387 3.21 -32.26 -29.88
CA GLY A 387 3.07 -32.10 -28.44
C GLY A 387 3.57 -30.77 -27.88
N ASN A 388 3.87 -29.78 -28.73
CA ASN A 388 4.23 -28.43 -28.27
C ASN A 388 2.99 -27.59 -28.01
N LYS A 389 3.11 -26.64 -27.07
CA LYS A 389 2.04 -25.67 -26.80
C LYS A 389 1.83 -24.77 -28.00
N ILE A 390 0.58 -24.56 -28.41
CA ILE A 390 0.22 -23.66 -29.50
C ILE A 390 0.15 -22.24 -28.97
N VAL A 391 0.94 -21.34 -29.57
CA VAL A 391 0.91 -19.90 -29.27
C VAL A 391 -0.43 -19.32 -29.70
N ASP A 392 -1.03 -18.47 -28.86
CA ASP A 392 -2.24 -17.75 -29.21
C ASP A 392 -1.94 -16.75 -30.34
N PRO A 393 -2.62 -16.81 -31.49
CA PRO A 393 -2.37 -15.90 -32.60
C PRO A 393 -2.90 -14.48 -32.37
N ASP A 394 -3.83 -14.30 -31.40
CA ASP A 394 -4.44 -13.02 -31.05
C ASP A 394 -4.48 -12.86 -29.52
N PRO A 395 -3.30 -12.73 -28.87
CA PRO A 395 -3.21 -12.77 -27.42
C PRO A 395 -3.71 -11.50 -26.75
N ASP A 396 -4.58 -11.64 -25.75
CA ASP A 396 -4.99 -10.53 -24.89
C ASP A 396 -3.94 -10.28 -23.78
N TYR A 397 -3.13 -9.25 -23.93
CA TYR A 397 -2.11 -8.83 -22.98
C TYR A 397 -2.61 -7.84 -21.92
N THR A 398 -3.90 -7.50 -21.90
CA THR A 398 -4.46 -6.50 -20.96
C THR A 398 -4.09 -6.79 -19.50
N GLY A 399 -4.24 -8.03 -19.05
CA GLY A 399 -3.85 -8.45 -17.71
C GLY A 399 -2.34 -8.31 -17.47
N THR A 400 -1.52 -8.72 -18.41
CA THR A 400 -0.05 -8.65 -18.36
C THR A 400 0.41 -7.19 -18.30
N TYR A 401 -0.14 -6.30 -19.10
CA TYR A 401 0.19 -4.87 -19.09
C TYR A 401 -0.10 -4.23 -17.74
N ARG A 402 -1.25 -4.52 -17.16
CA ARG A 402 -1.62 -4.05 -15.82
C ARG A 402 -0.68 -4.58 -14.74
N ASP A 403 -0.36 -5.87 -14.78
CA ASP A 403 0.57 -6.49 -13.83
C ASP A 403 1.97 -5.87 -13.91
N ILE A 404 2.47 -5.57 -15.10
CA ILE A 404 3.76 -4.90 -15.28
C ILE A 404 3.71 -3.48 -14.71
N LEU A 405 2.62 -2.74 -14.96
CA LEU A 405 2.49 -1.35 -14.58
C LEU A 405 2.31 -1.15 -13.07
N TRP A 406 1.48 -1.98 -12.43
CA TRP A 406 1.14 -1.85 -11.00
C TRP A 406 2.27 -2.25 -10.06
N LYS A 407 3.24 -3.03 -10.51
CA LYS A 407 4.35 -3.50 -9.67
C LYS A 407 5.15 -2.35 -9.08
N ASN A 408 5.41 -2.44 -7.77
CA ASN A 408 6.43 -1.60 -7.14
C ASN A 408 7.82 -2.15 -7.44
N LYS A 409 8.48 -1.54 -8.40
CA LYS A 409 9.74 -2.03 -8.98
C LYS A 409 10.90 -2.02 -8.00
N ALA A 410 10.80 -1.24 -6.91
CA ALA A 410 11.80 -1.22 -5.85
C ALA A 410 11.85 -2.53 -5.02
N ILE A 411 10.76 -3.31 -5.00
CA ILE A 411 10.61 -4.50 -4.15
C ILE A 411 10.27 -5.79 -4.93
N THR A 412 9.80 -5.66 -6.17
CA THR A 412 9.33 -6.82 -6.94
C THR A 412 10.33 -7.34 -7.94
N GLU A 413 11.27 -6.52 -8.37
CA GLU A 413 12.16 -6.82 -9.48
C GLU A 413 13.61 -6.86 -9.07
N LEU A 414 14.34 -7.79 -9.67
CA LEU A 414 15.72 -8.07 -9.34
C LEU A 414 16.65 -7.37 -10.33
N TYR A 415 17.83 -6.96 -9.84
CA TYR A 415 18.91 -6.41 -10.65
C TYR A 415 20.26 -6.81 -10.07
N TYR A 416 21.32 -6.69 -10.84
CA TYR A 416 22.70 -6.84 -10.36
C TYR A 416 23.15 -5.52 -9.76
N PRO A 417 23.53 -5.48 -8.44
CA PRO A 417 23.86 -4.22 -7.76
C PRO A 417 25.16 -3.57 -8.24
N GLY A 418 26.00 -4.34 -8.90
CA GLY A 418 27.29 -3.86 -9.39
C GLY A 418 28.13 -3.22 -8.30
N SER A 419 28.84 -2.16 -8.63
CA SER A 419 29.83 -1.55 -7.75
C SER A 419 29.28 -0.91 -6.46
N VAL A 420 27.97 -0.73 -6.29
CA VAL A 420 27.41 -0.33 -4.99
C VAL A 420 27.67 -1.42 -3.96
N PHE A 421 27.63 -2.69 -4.36
CA PHE A 421 27.91 -3.83 -3.48
C PHE A 421 29.34 -3.81 -2.90
N LYS A 422 30.29 -3.08 -3.50
CA LYS A 422 31.64 -2.91 -2.95
C LYS A 422 31.66 -2.27 -1.56
N VAL A 423 30.66 -1.50 -1.20
CA VAL A 423 30.46 -1.00 0.17
C VAL A 423 30.32 -2.18 1.14
N ILE A 424 29.51 -3.15 0.76
CA ILE A 424 29.26 -4.35 1.58
C ILE A 424 30.50 -5.25 1.63
N THR A 425 31.19 -5.44 0.48
CA THR A 425 32.46 -6.21 0.46
C THR A 425 33.56 -5.54 1.27
N SER A 426 33.61 -4.19 1.30
CA SER A 426 34.51 -3.46 2.17
C SER A 426 34.19 -3.72 3.64
N ALA A 427 32.90 -3.63 4.01
CA ALA A 427 32.43 -3.91 5.35
C ALA A 427 32.81 -5.34 5.81
N MET A 428 32.60 -6.33 4.94
CA MET A 428 33.02 -7.74 5.18
C MET A 428 34.50 -7.85 5.48
N GLY A 429 35.35 -7.20 4.65
CA GLY A 429 36.79 -7.24 4.80
C GLY A 429 37.31 -6.54 6.07
N LEU A 430 36.70 -5.42 6.43
CA LEU A 430 37.05 -4.64 7.63
C LEU A 430 36.61 -5.36 8.90
N ASP A 431 35.31 -5.73 8.98
CA ASP A 431 34.71 -6.30 10.17
C ASP A 431 35.30 -7.68 10.52
N SER A 432 35.59 -8.48 9.50
CA SER A 432 36.25 -9.78 9.68
C SER A 432 37.75 -9.66 10.09
N GLY A 433 38.33 -8.45 10.08
CA GLY A 433 39.71 -8.21 10.41
C GLY A 433 40.70 -8.69 9.34
N VAL A 434 40.25 -9.23 8.19
CA VAL A 434 41.16 -9.69 7.12
C VAL A 434 41.79 -8.52 6.35
N ALA A 435 41.22 -7.33 6.45
CA ALA A 435 41.72 -6.11 5.83
C ALA A 435 41.50 -4.90 6.73
N THR A 436 42.25 -3.83 6.46
CA THR A 436 42.08 -2.49 7.02
C THR A 436 41.88 -1.50 5.87
N MET A 437 41.52 -0.26 6.14
CA MET A 437 41.44 0.80 5.14
C MET A 437 42.75 0.96 4.37
N ASN A 438 43.88 0.68 5.01
CA ASN A 438 45.26 0.79 4.43
C ASN A 438 45.73 -0.48 3.75
N THR A 439 44.96 -1.58 3.78
CA THR A 439 45.34 -2.82 3.07
C THR A 439 45.42 -2.55 1.55
N THR A 440 46.55 -2.91 0.95
CA THR A 440 46.81 -2.65 -0.49
C THR A 440 46.74 -3.92 -1.30
N PHE A 441 46.22 -3.78 -2.52
CA PHE A 441 46.33 -4.78 -3.60
C PHE A 441 46.76 -4.10 -4.90
N THR A 442 47.33 -4.88 -5.82
CA THR A 442 47.79 -4.37 -7.12
C THR A 442 46.74 -4.63 -8.20
N CYS A 443 46.35 -3.58 -8.91
CA CYS A 443 45.48 -3.62 -10.08
C CYS A 443 46.29 -3.35 -11.36
N ALA A 444 46.54 -4.39 -12.13
CA ALA A 444 47.26 -4.31 -13.40
C ALA A 444 46.35 -4.07 -14.63
N GLY A 445 45.04 -3.80 -14.41
CA GLY A 445 44.06 -3.67 -15.49
C GLY A 445 43.36 -4.99 -15.86
N ALA A 446 44.01 -6.11 -15.63
CA ALA A 446 43.46 -7.47 -15.80
C ALA A 446 43.92 -8.37 -14.65
N TYR A 447 43.09 -9.37 -14.28
CA TYR A 447 43.35 -10.33 -13.22
C TYR A 447 42.69 -11.67 -13.53
N GLY A 448 43.54 -12.74 -13.53
CA GLY A 448 43.08 -14.10 -13.82
C GLY A 448 42.54 -14.80 -12.56
N VAL A 449 41.39 -15.42 -12.67
CA VAL A 449 40.81 -16.30 -11.64
C VAL A 449 40.35 -17.58 -12.34
N ALA A 450 40.99 -18.70 -12.00
CA ALA A 450 40.78 -19.98 -12.67
C ALA A 450 41.01 -19.84 -14.21
N LYS A 451 39.93 -20.01 -15.00
CA LYS A 451 40.02 -19.88 -16.47
C LYS A 451 39.49 -18.53 -16.99
N GLU A 452 38.98 -17.70 -16.10
CA GLU A 452 38.36 -16.41 -16.43
C GLU A 452 39.39 -15.26 -16.26
N THR A 453 39.24 -14.23 -17.06
CA THR A 453 40.01 -13.00 -16.91
C THR A 453 39.09 -11.84 -16.66
N TYR A 454 39.26 -11.18 -15.52
CA TYR A 454 38.50 -10.02 -15.11
C TYR A 454 39.23 -8.73 -15.44
N HIS A 455 38.45 -7.69 -15.71
CA HIS A 455 39.00 -6.38 -16.06
C HIS A 455 38.37 -5.27 -15.19
N CYS A 456 39.12 -4.21 -14.96
CA CYS A 456 38.57 -2.96 -14.51
C CYS A 456 37.86 -2.23 -15.66
N ALA A 457 36.95 -1.30 -15.32
CA ALA A 457 36.23 -0.48 -16.29
C ALA A 457 37.25 0.20 -17.25
N GLY A 458 37.00 0.07 -18.56
CA GLY A 458 37.89 0.59 -19.58
C GLY A 458 39.29 -0.03 -19.58
N HIS A 459 39.50 -1.24 -19.02
CA HIS A 459 40.78 -1.95 -18.89
C HIS A 459 41.88 -1.14 -18.18
N LYS A 460 41.49 -0.15 -17.36
CA LYS A 460 42.40 0.76 -16.67
C LYS A 460 43.18 0.06 -15.55
N ALA A 461 44.52 0.17 -15.55
CA ALA A 461 45.38 -0.22 -14.44
C ALA A 461 45.39 0.89 -13.38
N HIS A 462 45.09 0.55 -12.12
CA HIS A 462 45.11 1.50 -11.00
C HIS A 462 46.43 1.45 -10.19
N GLY A 463 47.32 0.50 -10.47
CA GLY A 463 48.53 0.27 -9.69
C GLY A 463 48.24 -0.36 -8.32
N THR A 464 49.15 -0.16 -7.37
CA THR A 464 48.96 -0.60 -5.98
C THR A 464 48.19 0.46 -5.21
N ILE A 465 46.95 0.14 -4.82
CA ILE A 465 46.02 1.06 -4.15
C ILE A 465 45.50 0.45 -2.87
N ASN A 466 45.13 1.30 -1.91
CA ASN A 466 44.48 0.91 -0.67
C ASN A 466 42.95 0.77 -0.84
N MET A 467 42.24 0.38 0.24
CA MET A 467 40.79 0.13 0.17
C MET A 467 39.98 1.39 -0.14
N ALA A 468 40.33 2.54 0.45
CA ALA A 468 39.63 3.79 0.24
C ALA A 468 39.76 4.25 -1.22
N ASP A 469 40.96 4.20 -1.80
CA ASP A 469 41.21 4.50 -3.21
C ASP A 469 40.54 3.50 -4.14
N ALA A 470 40.45 2.22 -3.74
CA ALA A 470 39.79 1.19 -4.51
C ALA A 470 38.26 1.41 -4.56
N LEU A 471 37.63 1.86 -3.47
CA LEU A 471 36.23 2.24 -3.44
C LEU A 471 35.97 3.46 -4.32
N ARG A 472 36.80 4.51 -4.14
CA ARG A 472 36.72 5.78 -4.87
C ARG A 472 36.90 5.59 -6.38
N GLN A 473 37.85 4.75 -6.82
CA GLN A 473 38.11 4.46 -8.22
C GLN A 473 37.29 3.29 -8.75
N SER A 474 36.46 2.70 -7.91
CA SER A 474 35.60 1.55 -8.24
C SER A 474 36.37 0.36 -8.85
N CYS A 475 37.56 0.04 -8.29
CA CYS A 475 38.48 -0.97 -8.82
C CYS A 475 37.98 -2.39 -8.65
N ASN A 476 37.52 -3.07 -9.72
CA ASN A 476 37.04 -4.45 -9.67
C ASN A 476 38.12 -5.42 -9.14
N LEU A 477 39.33 -5.28 -9.62
CA LEU A 477 40.43 -6.22 -9.32
C LEU A 477 40.87 -6.16 -7.85
N TYR A 478 40.76 -5.00 -7.20
CA TYR A 478 40.94 -4.88 -5.75
C TYR A 478 39.89 -5.72 -5.02
N TYR A 479 38.62 -5.56 -5.37
CA TYR A 479 37.52 -6.25 -4.70
C TYR A 479 37.48 -7.76 -4.96
N ILE A 480 37.96 -8.23 -6.11
CA ILE A 480 38.18 -9.67 -6.36
C ILE A 480 39.20 -10.22 -5.35
N GLN A 481 40.36 -9.55 -5.21
CA GLN A 481 41.39 -9.98 -4.26
C GLN A 481 40.93 -9.88 -2.81
N LEU A 482 40.15 -8.85 -2.47
CA LEU A 482 39.53 -8.73 -1.13
C LEU A 482 38.55 -9.87 -0.88
N GLY A 483 37.64 -10.15 -1.81
CA GLY A 483 36.66 -11.24 -1.69
C GLY A 483 37.33 -12.60 -1.53
N GLN A 484 38.42 -12.88 -2.30
CA GLN A 484 39.23 -14.07 -2.15
C GLN A 484 39.86 -14.17 -0.75
N ARG A 485 40.31 -13.04 -0.19
CA ARG A 485 40.86 -12.95 1.17
C ARG A 485 39.83 -13.15 2.27
N VAL A 486 38.61 -12.68 2.09
CA VAL A 486 37.45 -12.97 2.97
C VAL A 486 37.11 -14.46 2.89
N GLY A 487 37.11 -15.04 1.72
CA GLY A 487 36.77 -16.44 1.49
C GLY A 487 35.27 -16.72 1.39
N SER A 488 34.91 -17.79 0.71
CA SER A 488 33.51 -18.11 0.33
C SER A 488 32.57 -18.25 1.52
N GLN A 489 33.01 -18.94 2.59
CA GLN A 489 32.14 -19.16 3.75
C GLN A 489 31.83 -17.84 4.49
N GLN A 490 32.84 -17.03 4.74
CA GLN A 490 32.66 -15.79 5.47
C GLN A 490 31.93 -14.74 4.62
N PHE A 491 32.20 -14.69 3.33
CA PHE A 491 31.48 -13.86 2.38
C PHE A 491 29.99 -14.19 2.41
N TYR A 492 29.63 -15.49 2.37
CA TYR A 492 28.24 -15.90 2.44
C TYR A 492 27.58 -15.55 3.80
N ASN A 493 28.30 -15.73 4.90
CA ASN A 493 27.76 -15.39 6.23
C ASN A 493 27.40 -13.90 6.35
N TYR A 494 28.24 -13.00 5.85
CA TYR A 494 27.93 -11.58 5.80
C TYR A 494 26.83 -11.26 4.79
N PHE A 495 26.84 -11.93 3.63
CA PHE A 495 25.77 -11.76 2.64
C PHE A 495 24.40 -12.09 3.23
N ASP A 496 24.31 -13.19 3.97
CA ASP A 496 23.11 -13.57 4.72
C ASP A 496 22.79 -12.56 5.85
N ALA A 497 23.81 -12.18 6.64
CA ALA A 497 23.63 -11.25 7.73
C ALA A 497 23.11 -9.87 7.26
N PHE A 498 23.54 -9.36 6.11
CA PHE A 498 23.03 -8.13 5.48
C PHE A 498 21.62 -8.28 4.88
N GLY A 499 20.99 -9.47 4.97
CA GLY A 499 19.62 -9.70 4.58
C GLY A 499 19.38 -10.00 3.09
N PHE A 500 20.41 -10.31 2.33
CA PHE A 500 20.28 -10.58 0.89
C PHE A 500 19.68 -11.96 0.56
N THR A 501 19.56 -12.85 1.53
CA THR A 501 18.97 -14.18 1.37
C THR A 501 17.47 -14.21 1.69
N GLU A 502 16.93 -13.14 2.21
CA GLU A 502 15.55 -13.05 2.69
C GLU A 502 14.88 -11.73 2.24
N ARG A 503 13.56 -11.64 2.40
CA ARG A 503 12.81 -10.40 2.17
C ARG A 503 13.21 -9.34 3.18
N THR A 504 13.09 -8.07 2.80
CA THR A 504 13.32 -6.96 3.73
C THR A 504 12.26 -6.90 4.83
N GLY A 505 11.07 -7.42 4.55
CA GLY A 505 9.94 -7.37 5.47
C GLY A 505 9.20 -6.04 5.45
N VAL A 506 9.37 -5.26 4.38
CA VAL A 506 8.59 -4.03 4.19
C VAL A 506 7.09 -4.34 4.21
N ASP A 507 6.31 -3.45 4.78
CA ASP A 507 4.85 -3.57 4.96
C ASP A 507 4.03 -3.39 3.68
N LEU A 508 4.68 -3.56 2.52
CA LEU A 508 4.07 -3.55 1.19
C LEU A 508 3.85 -4.97 0.67
N PRO A 509 2.80 -5.20 -0.14
CA PRO A 509 2.54 -6.53 -0.69
C PRO A 509 3.48 -6.85 -1.85
N SER A 510 3.58 -8.14 -2.17
CA SER A 510 4.26 -8.64 -3.36
C SER A 510 5.78 -8.45 -3.39
N GLU A 511 6.43 -8.19 -2.24
CA GLU A 511 7.88 -8.22 -2.17
C GLU A 511 8.40 -9.59 -2.65
N THR A 512 9.32 -9.58 -3.63
CA THR A 512 9.84 -10.81 -4.20
C THR A 512 10.68 -11.60 -3.20
N GLY A 513 10.58 -12.92 -3.25
CA GLY A 513 11.45 -13.85 -2.54
C GLY A 513 12.38 -14.63 -3.48
N LEU A 514 12.48 -14.20 -4.75
CA LEU A 514 13.17 -14.94 -5.81
C LEU A 514 14.61 -14.47 -6.04
N MET A 515 15.29 -13.92 -5.00
CA MET A 515 16.67 -13.48 -5.10
C MET A 515 17.55 -14.57 -5.69
N LYS A 516 18.52 -14.17 -6.53
CA LYS A 516 19.49 -15.07 -7.13
C LYS A 516 20.86 -14.83 -6.52
N TYR A 517 21.41 -15.85 -5.91
CA TYR A 517 22.74 -15.81 -5.29
C TYR A 517 23.34 -17.22 -5.20
N TYR A 518 24.61 -17.31 -4.88
CA TYR A 518 25.30 -18.58 -4.63
C TYR A 518 25.41 -18.84 -3.14
N SER A 519 25.02 -20.03 -2.68
CA SER A 519 25.25 -20.50 -1.32
C SER A 519 26.77 -20.68 -1.08
N ALA A 520 27.19 -20.79 0.18
CA ALA A 520 28.61 -20.96 0.53
C ALA A 520 29.29 -22.10 -0.25
N ASN A 521 28.60 -23.22 -0.43
CA ASN A 521 29.14 -24.40 -1.16
C ASN A 521 29.18 -24.19 -2.69
N GLN A 522 28.45 -23.23 -3.22
CA GLN A 522 28.39 -22.88 -4.65
C GLN A 522 29.33 -21.73 -5.00
N LEU A 523 29.82 -20.98 -4.01
CA LEU A 523 30.79 -19.89 -4.19
C LEU A 523 32.19 -20.48 -4.48
N GLY A 524 32.38 -20.96 -5.70
CA GLY A 524 33.72 -21.28 -6.21
C GLY A 524 34.52 -20.00 -6.47
N GLU A 525 35.76 -20.14 -6.92
CA GLU A 525 36.68 -19.00 -7.14
C GLU A 525 36.10 -17.95 -8.10
N VAL A 526 35.47 -18.39 -9.20
CA VAL A 526 34.87 -17.51 -10.23
C VAL A 526 33.63 -16.82 -9.70
N GLN A 527 32.73 -17.56 -9.01
CA GLN A 527 31.51 -17.02 -8.42
C GLN A 527 31.84 -16.00 -7.33
N LEU A 528 32.78 -16.31 -6.44
CA LEU A 528 33.25 -15.40 -5.40
C LEU A 528 33.85 -14.13 -5.98
N ALA A 529 34.70 -14.26 -7.01
CA ALA A 529 35.31 -13.13 -7.69
C ALA A 529 34.24 -12.17 -8.26
N SER A 530 33.24 -12.72 -8.97
CA SER A 530 32.14 -11.92 -9.53
C SER A 530 31.24 -11.33 -8.47
N SER A 531 30.95 -12.09 -7.40
CA SER A 531 30.13 -11.62 -6.26
C SER A 531 30.78 -10.46 -5.53
N ALA A 532 32.11 -10.47 -5.38
CA ALA A 532 32.84 -9.47 -4.61
C ALA A 532 32.69 -8.03 -5.17
N PHE A 533 32.35 -7.87 -6.44
CA PHE A 533 32.05 -6.56 -7.03
C PHE A 533 30.59 -6.42 -7.54
N GLY A 534 29.69 -7.34 -7.13
CA GLY A 534 28.25 -7.19 -7.32
C GLY A 534 27.67 -7.70 -8.64
N GLN A 535 28.33 -8.66 -9.34
CA GLN A 535 27.92 -9.14 -10.67
C GLN A 535 27.38 -10.59 -10.69
N ALA A 536 27.32 -11.27 -9.55
CA ALA A 536 26.89 -12.66 -9.49
C ALA A 536 25.70 -12.91 -8.53
N MET A 537 24.99 -11.84 -8.17
CA MET A 537 23.75 -11.91 -7.41
C MET A 537 22.72 -10.97 -8.03
N ALA A 538 21.46 -11.35 -7.97
CA ALA A 538 20.34 -10.46 -8.33
C ALA A 538 19.45 -10.28 -7.11
N ILE A 539 19.26 -9.03 -6.72
CA ILE A 539 18.59 -8.56 -5.51
C ILE A 539 17.67 -7.38 -5.85
N THR A 540 16.78 -7.01 -4.94
CA THR A 540 15.91 -5.83 -5.14
C THR A 540 16.65 -4.52 -4.81
N PRO A 541 16.23 -3.39 -5.39
CA PRO A 541 16.71 -2.07 -5.00
C PRO A 541 16.56 -1.79 -3.49
N LEU A 542 15.44 -2.19 -2.89
CA LEU A 542 15.21 -1.98 -1.46
C LEU A 542 16.16 -2.83 -0.59
N GLN A 543 16.49 -4.08 -0.99
CA GLN A 543 17.50 -4.88 -0.29
C GLN A 543 18.86 -4.21 -0.31
N MET A 544 19.27 -3.65 -1.46
CA MET A 544 20.53 -2.93 -1.53
C MET A 544 20.50 -1.65 -0.68
N CYS A 545 19.39 -0.92 -0.69
CA CYS A 545 19.15 0.26 0.12
C CYS A 545 19.30 -0.06 1.63
N THR A 546 18.61 -1.08 2.13
CA THR A 546 18.69 -1.50 3.55
C THR A 546 20.08 -1.98 3.95
N ALA A 547 20.77 -2.69 3.06
CA ALA A 547 22.14 -3.16 3.33
C ALA A 547 23.15 -1.99 3.42
N VAL A 548 23.04 -0.99 2.52
CA VAL A 548 23.89 0.22 2.62
C VAL A 548 23.54 1.00 3.88
N ALA A 549 22.25 1.13 4.24
CA ALA A 549 21.84 1.76 5.49
C ALA A 549 22.49 1.07 6.70
N ALA A 550 22.47 -0.27 6.74
CA ALA A 550 23.11 -1.04 7.80
C ALA A 550 24.64 -0.82 7.82
N ALA A 551 25.28 -0.66 6.67
CA ALA A 551 26.72 -0.40 6.61
C ALA A 551 27.12 0.96 7.18
N VAL A 552 26.21 1.94 7.29
CA VAL A 552 26.51 3.32 7.70
C VAL A 552 25.85 3.78 9.01
N ASN A 553 24.91 3.02 9.55
CA ASN A 553 24.13 3.40 10.76
C ASN A 553 24.64 2.78 12.07
N GLY A 554 25.90 2.29 12.11
CA GLY A 554 26.44 1.56 13.25
C GLY A 554 26.35 0.03 13.09
N GLY A 555 25.97 -0.45 11.92
CA GLY A 555 25.91 -1.89 11.61
C GLY A 555 24.52 -2.53 11.79
N TYR A 556 23.48 -1.76 12.07
CA TYR A 556 22.15 -2.29 12.37
C TYR A 556 21.31 -2.49 11.12
N LEU A 557 20.93 -3.74 10.84
CA LEU A 557 19.96 -4.06 9.80
C LEU A 557 18.54 -3.81 10.32
N VAL A 558 17.91 -2.76 9.81
CA VAL A 558 16.54 -2.36 10.18
C VAL A 558 15.53 -2.89 9.16
N THR A 559 14.29 -3.16 9.62
CA THR A 559 13.17 -3.46 8.73
C THR A 559 12.63 -2.16 8.14
N PRO A 560 12.62 -2.01 6.80
CA PRO A 560 12.01 -0.84 6.18
C PRO A 560 10.49 -0.86 6.37
N HIS A 561 9.87 0.31 6.52
CA HIS A 561 8.43 0.45 6.66
C HIS A 561 7.94 1.74 6.03
N VAL A 562 6.67 1.73 5.62
CA VAL A 562 5.98 2.87 5.02
C VAL A 562 4.90 3.41 5.95
N VAL A 563 4.30 2.56 6.79
CA VAL A 563 3.33 2.97 7.80
C VAL A 563 4.05 3.25 9.11
N ASP A 564 3.85 4.45 9.66
CA ASP A 564 4.43 4.88 10.92
C ASP A 564 3.48 4.59 12.10
N LYS A 565 2.19 4.85 11.91
CA LYS A 565 1.17 4.58 12.93
C LYS A 565 -0.22 4.36 12.34
N ILE A 566 -1.05 3.69 13.11
CA ILE A 566 -2.47 3.47 12.85
C ILE A 566 -3.26 4.32 13.84
N THR A 567 -4.26 5.08 13.35
CA THR A 567 -5.13 5.90 14.18
C THR A 567 -6.59 5.51 14.03
N ASP A 568 -7.40 5.77 15.04
CA ASP A 568 -8.85 5.68 14.93
C ASP A 568 -9.42 6.87 14.13
N THR A 569 -10.72 6.87 13.91
CA THR A 569 -11.44 7.95 13.20
C THR A 569 -11.40 9.29 13.93
N ASN A 570 -10.99 9.35 15.19
CA ASN A 570 -10.84 10.56 15.99
C ASN A 570 -9.38 11.05 16.03
N GLY A 571 -8.46 10.34 15.37
CA GLY A 571 -7.03 10.64 15.36
C GLY A 571 -6.24 10.08 16.55
N ASN A 572 -6.86 9.28 17.44
CA ASN A 572 -6.13 8.65 18.54
C ASN A 572 -5.25 7.51 17.99
N VAL A 573 -4.02 7.42 18.45
CA VAL A 573 -3.10 6.35 18.05
C VAL A 573 -3.60 5.02 18.63
N VAL A 574 -3.83 4.06 17.74
CA VAL A 574 -4.21 2.67 18.04
C VAL A 574 -2.99 1.79 18.10
N GLU A 575 -2.04 2.02 17.18
CA GLU A 575 -0.79 1.27 17.07
C GLU A 575 0.29 2.20 16.52
N GLU A 576 1.49 2.13 17.05
CA GLU A 576 2.67 2.83 16.56
C GLU A 576 3.70 1.78 16.09
N ILE A 577 4.14 1.92 14.84
CA ILE A 577 5.10 1.02 14.22
C ILE A 577 6.48 1.62 14.47
N GLY A 578 7.13 1.14 15.51
CA GLY A 578 8.46 1.60 15.88
C GLY A 578 9.56 1.02 15.01
N THR A 579 10.78 1.50 15.22
CA THR A 579 11.98 0.94 14.59
C THR A 579 12.15 -0.53 14.96
N ASN A 580 12.22 -1.37 13.94
CA ASN A 580 12.46 -2.80 14.11
C ASN A 580 13.86 -3.16 13.62
N ILE A 581 14.75 -3.48 14.57
CA ILE A 581 16.12 -3.92 14.29
C ILE A 581 16.12 -5.43 14.21
N ARG A 582 16.54 -5.93 13.06
CA ARG A 582 16.64 -7.38 12.85
C ARG A 582 17.89 -7.97 13.50
N ARG A 583 19.02 -7.28 13.38
CA ARG A 583 20.32 -7.67 13.94
C ARG A 583 21.39 -6.59 13.73
N GLN A 584 22.49 -6.65 14.47
CA GLN A 584 23.70 -5.95 14.11
C GLN A 584 24.56 -6.84 13.22
N VAL A 585 24.97 -6.34 12.06
CA VAL A 585 25.71 -7.08 11.02
C VAL A 585 27.22 -6.86 11.10
N ILE A 586 27.61 -5.63 11.40
CA ILE A 586 28.99 -5.20 11.54
C ILE A 586 29.15 -4.32 12.79
N SER A 587 30.37 -4.15 13.25
CA SER A 587 30.68 -3.26 14.36
C SER A 587 30.49 -1.79 14.00
N GLU A 588 30.21 -0.96 14.98
CA GLU A 588 30.11 0.51 14.83
C GLU A 588 31.41 1.09 14.24
N SER A 589 32.58 0.61 14.72
CA SER A 589 33.87 1.04 14.21
C SER A 589 34.08 0.70 12.72
N THR A 590 33.56 -0.44 12.24
CA THR A 590 33.56 -0.76 10.81
C THR A 590 32.66 0.21 10.05
N SER A 591 31.45 0.50 10.58
CA SER A 591 30.51 1.46 9.99
C SER A 591 31.15 2.85 9.86
N ASP A 592 31.89 3.32 10.87
CA ASP A 592 32.63 4.60 10.83
C ASP A 592 33.63 4.67 9.66
N VAL A 593 34.40 3.59 9.47
CA VAL A 593 35.36 3.52 8.35
C VAL A 593 34.62 3.52 7.00
N ILE A 594 33.52 2.81 6.90
CA ILE A 594 32.69 2.79 5.67
C ILE A 594 32.18 4.19 5.36
N ARG A 595 31.66 4.93 6.34
CA ARG A 595 31.20 6.33 6.16
C ARG A 595 32.31 7.22 5.60
N GLN A 596 33.51 7.17 6.20
CA GLN A 596 34.66 7.93 5.73
C GLN A 596 35.04 7.59 4.29
N MET A 597 35.00 6.30 3.93
CA MET A 597 35.35 5.86 2.58
C MET A 597 34.28 6.29 1.56
N MET A 598 32.99 6.27 1.92
CA MET A 598 31.92 6.75 1.04
C MET A 598 31.96 8.28 0.88
N GLU A 599 32.31 9.03 1.93
CA GLU A 599 32.53 10.47 1.83
C GLU A 599 33.75 10.79 0.91
N TYR A 600 34.81 10.02 1.03
CA TYR A 600 35.97 10.16 0.15
C TYR A 600 35.68 9.87 -1.34
N GLU A 601 34.68 8.97 -1.62
CA GLU A 601 34.24 8.67 -2.99
C GLU A 601 33.56 9.88 -3.65
N VAL A 602 32.74 10.64 -2.92
CA VAL A 602 32.11 11.89 -3.39
C VAL A 602 33.14 13.03 -3.38
N GLY A 603 34.01 13.09 -2.36
CA GLY A 603 35.23 13.89 -2.33
C GLY A 603 35.06 15.38 -2.54
N ASN A 604 34.08 16.01 -1.92
CA ASN A 604 33.80 17.43 -2.04
C ASN A 604 33.82 17.93 -3.51
N GLY A 605 33.18 17.18 -4.39
CA GLY A 605 33.14 17.45 -5.82
C GLY A 605 34.37 17.00 -6.62
N THR A 606 35.32 16.25 -6.02
CA THR A 606 36.55 15.76 -6.68
C THR A 606 36.64 14.26 -6.83
N GLY A 607 35.81 13.47 -6.10
CA GLY A 607 35.78 12.00 -6.13
C GLY A 607 35.11 11.41 -7.37
N GLY A 608 35.00 10.05 -7.39
CA GLY A 608 34.28 9.31 -8.45
C GLY A 608 32.79 9.61 -8.50
N GLY A 609 32.16 9.80 -7.34
CA GLY A 609 30.74 10.19 -7.18
C GLY A 609 30.48 11.71 -7.14
N LYS A 610 31.45 12.52 -7.58
CA LYS A 610 31.42 14.00 -7.47
C LYS A 610 30.12 14.68 -7.95
N ASN A 611 29.41 14.05 -8.89
CA ASN A 611 28.16 14.60 -9.43
C ASN A 611 26.98 14.50 -8.46
N ALA A 612 27.14 13.80 -7.32
CA ALA A 612 26.19 13.79 -6.21
C ALA A 612 26.55 14.83 -5.12
N TYR A 613 27.65 15.57 -5.28
CA TYR A 613 28.08 16.58 -4.32
C TYR A 613 27.12 17.76 -4.30
N VAL A 614 26.69 18.15 -3.11
CA VAL A 614 25.91 19.36 -2.85
C VAL A 614 26.70 20.24 -1.89
N SER A 615 26.92 21.49 -2.29
CA SER A 615 27.70 22.44 -1.49
C SER A 615 27.05 22.68 -0.13
N GLY A 616 27.85 22.70 0.92
CA GLY A 616 27.39 22.88 2.29
C GLY A 616 26.97 21.58 2.99
N TYR A 617 27.03 20.42 2.33
CA TYR A 617 26.70 19.14 2.95
C TYR A 617 27.82 18.11 2.81
N ARG A 618 28.04 17.34 3.86
CA ARG A 618 28.92 16.17 3.84
C ARG A 618 28.13 14.99 3.29
N ILE A 619 28.46 14.56 2.08
CA ILE A 619 27.74 13.48 1.39
C ILE A 619 28.71 12.32 1.18
N GLY A 620 28.32 11.13 1.67
CA GLY A 620 28.96 9.88 1.31
C GLY A 620 28.20 9.21 0.16
N GLY A 621 28.89 8.51 -0.74
CA GLY A 621 28.18 7.85 -1.82
C GLY A 621 28.93 6.72 -2.49
N LYS A 622 28.23 5.95 -3.32
CA LYS A 622 28.82 4.94 -4.21
C LYS A 622 28.00 4.75 -5.47
N SER A 623 28.69 4.84 -6.60
CA SER A 623 28.14 4.58 -7.93
C SER A 623 28.20 3.08 -8.28
N GLY A 624 27.17 2.58 -8.99
CA GLY A 624 27.11 1.21 -9.47
C GLY A 624 26.65 1.12 -10.93
N THR A 625 27.52 0.70 -11.81
CA THR A 625 27.16 0.32 -13.17
C THR A 625 27.29 -1.21 -13.28
N SER A 626 26.20 -1.86 -13.68
CA SER A 626 26.16 -3.32 -13.81
C SER A 626 25.61 -3.75 -15.18
N GLU A 627 26.01 -4.90 -15.66
CA GLU A 627 25.52 -5.52 -16.87
C GLU A 627 24.41 -6.51 -16.52
N GLN A 628 23.30 -6.45 -17.26
CA GLN A 628 22.17 -7.39 -17.12
C GLN A 628 22.47 -8.67 -17.91
N LEU A 629 23.25 -9.56 -17.29
CA LEU A 629 23.75 -10.78 -17.94
C LEU A 629 22.64 -11.78 -18.33
N ASN A 630 21.46 -11.68 -17.73
CA ASN A 630 20.31 -12.57 -17.98
C ASN A 630 19.29 -12.02 -18.96
N MET A 631 19.46 -10.78 -19.44
CA MET A 631 18.57 -10.14 -20.38
C MET A 631 19.08 -10.24 -21.83
N HIS A 632 18.16 -10.08 -22.78
CA HIS A 632 18.55 -9.94 -24.18
C HIS A 632 19.50 -8.76 -24.35
N ARG A 633 20.51 -8.97 -25.21
CA ARG A 633 21.45 -7.90 -25.56
C ARG A 633 20.72 -6.80 -26.34
N ARG A 634 21.26 -5.59 -26.29
CA ARG A 634 20.83 -4.49 -27.17
C ARG A 634 21.09 -4.84 -28.63
N ALA A 635 20.46 -4.11 -29.54
CA ALA A 635 20.60 -4.31 -30.97
C ALA A 635 22.05 -4.16 -31.47
N ASP A 636 22.91 -3.40 -30.77
CA ASP A 636 24.34 -3.24 -31.03
C ASP A 636 25.21 -4.42 -30.52
N GLY A 637 24.59 -5.37 -29.81
CA GLY A 637 25.24 -6.55 -29.25
C GLY A 637 25.77 -6.37 -27.82
N ASP A 638 25.67 -5.16 -27.24
CA ASP A 638 26.07 -4.89 -25.86
C ASP A 638 25.03 -5.41 -24.86
N TYR A 639 25.47 -5.67 -23.64
CA TYR A 639 24.53 -5.98 -22.54
C TYR A 639 23.74 -4.74 -22.14
N LYS A 640 22.46 -4.93 -21.83
CA LYS A 640 21.67 -3.95 -21.09
C LYS A 640 22.36 -3.64 -19.77
N LYS A 641 22.31 -2.38 -19.33
CA LYS A 641 23.03 -1.93 -18.12
C LYS A 641 22.08 -1.32 -17.12
N VAL A 642 22.46 -1.37 -15.85
CA VAL A 642 21.80 -0.63 -14.76
C VAL A 642 22.76 0.40 -14.23
N ALA A 643 22.31 1.64 -14.16
CA ALA A 643 23.01 2.72 -13.50
C ALA A 643 22.35 2.97 -12.13
N SER A 644 23.11 2.83 -11.04
CA SER A 644 22.62 3.07 -9.69
C SER A 644 23.56 3.95 -8.88
N PHE A 645 23.02 4.64 -7.89
CA PHE A 645 23.79 5.43 -6.93
C PHE A 645 23.16 5.35 -5.54
N ALA A 646 23.99 5.13 -4.52
CA ALA A 646 23.61 5.24 -3.13
C ALA A 646 24.31 6.47 -2.53
N ALA A 647 23.54 7.41 -2.00
CA ALA A 647 24.04 8.59 -1.30
C ALA A 647 23.57 8.60 0.13
N VAL A 648 24.44 8.92 1.07
CA VAL A 648 24.12 9.05 2.51
C VAL A 648 24.47 10.43 3.01
N LEU A 649 23.67 10.96 3.92
CA LEU A 649 23.76 12.34 4.35
C LEU A 649 23.22 12.49 5.81
N PRO A 650 23.94 13.25 6.69
CA PRO A 650 25.34 13.64 6.58
C PRO A 650 26.27 12.42 6.59
N ALA A 651 27.45 12.52 5.97
CA ALA A 651 28.36 11.37 5.87
C ALA A 651 28.90 10.88 7.22
N ASP A 652 29.05 11.79 8.21
CA ASP A 652 29.60 11.49 9.54
C ASP A 652 28.54 10.90 10.50
N ASP A 653 27.28 11.27 10.38
CA ASP A 653 26.15 10.72 11.15
C ASP A 653 24.90 10.61 10.25
N PRO A 654 24.84 9.61 9.38
CA PRO A 654 23.80 9.52 8.38
C PRO A 654 22.40 9.49 8.96
N GLU A 655 21.54 10.39 8.46
CA GLU A 655 20.13 10.45 8.77
C GLU A 655 19.31 9.83 7.64
N ILE A 656 19.65 10.17 6.37
CA ILE A 656 18.97 9.64 5.22
C ILE A 656 19.92 8.96 4.24
N LEU A 657 19.36 8.01 3.51
CA LEU A 657 19.94 7.40 2.32
C LEU A 657 19.05 7.69 1.14
N VAL A 658 19.63 8.20 0.05
CA VAL A 658 18.98 8.36 -1.26
C VAL A 658 19.54 7.30 -2.18
N TYR A 659 18.69 6.38 -2.63
CA TYR A 659 19.05 5.33 -3.58
C TYR A 659 18.36 5.58 -4.91
N VAL A 660 19.11 5.72 -5.99
CA VAL A 660 18.60 5.92 -7.35
C VAL A 660 19.04 4.77 -8.24
N MET A 661 18.12 4.25 -9.04
CA MET A 661 18.41 3.22 -10.05
C MET A 661 17.69 3.57 -11.36
N LEU A 662 18.44 3.53 -12.46
CA LEU A 662 17.97 3.65 -13.83
C LEU A 662 18.34 2.37 -14.56
N ASP A 663 17.37 1.62 -15.01
CA ASP A 663 17.54 0.33 -15.64
C ASP A 663 17.42 0.44 -17.16
N ASP A 664 18.45 0.06 -17.82
CA ASP A 664 18.64 0.15 -19.27
C ASP A 664 18.57 1.60 -19.81
N PRO A 665 19.38 2.53 -19.23
CA PRO A 665 19.48 3.86 -19.80
C PRO A 665 20.15 3.81 -21.17
N ASN A 666 19.43 4.26 -22.21
CA ASN A 666 19.96 4.35 -23.58
C ASN A 666 20.42 5.77 -23.90
N ASN A 667 21.41 6.25 -23.13
CA ASN A 667 22.00 7.57 -23.32
C ASN A 667 23.16 7.49 -24.33
N ALA A 668 23.03 8.21 -25.44
CA ALA A 668 24.03 8.23 -26.51
C ALA A 668 25.44 8.72 -26.09
N ARG A 669 25.57 9.31 -24.89
CA ARG A 669 26.84 9.89 -24.42
C ARG A 669 27.60 8.98 -23.47
N THR A 670 26.90 8.20 -22.64
CA THR A 670 27.53 7.41 -21.58
C THR A 670 26.53 6.42 -20.93
N ASP A 671 27.09 5.32 -20.40
CA ASP A 671 26.38 4.37 -19.56
C ASP A 671 26.80 4.46 -18.07
N TYR A 672 27.68 5.40 -17.71
CA TYR A 672 28.25 5.46 -16.38
C TYR A 672 27.31 6.06 -15.35
N SER A 673 27.00 5.33 -14.31
CA SER A 673 26.11 5.72 -13.21
C SER A 673 26.54 7.01 -12.50
N SER A 674 27.84 7.29 -12.44
CA SER A 674 28.38 8.56 -11.92
C SER A 674 27.92 9.80 -12.71
N ILE A 675 27.48 9.61 -13.96
CA ILE A 675 26.94 10.67 -14.82
C ILE A 675 25.41 10.60 -14.90
N LEU A 676 24.81 9.41 -14.80
CA LEU A 676 23.38 9.22 -14.99
C LEU A 676 22.60 9.27 -13.67
N ALA A 677 23.01 8.49 -12.65
CA ALA A 677 22.27 8.32 -11.40
C ALA A 677 22.78 9.24 -10.26
N ALA A 678 24.10 9.53 -10.21
CA ALA A 678 24.65 10.37 -9.15
C ALA A 678 24.08 11.80 -9.13
N PRO A 679 23.88 12.50 -10.30
CA PRO A 679 23.26 13.83 -10.30
C PRO A 679 21.83 13.81 -9.78
N VAL A 680 21.07 12.75 -10.05
CA VAL A 680 19.69 12.60 -9.58
C VAL A 680 19.67 12.55 -8.05
N ALA A 681 20.56 11.74 -7.44
CA ALA A 681 20.68 11.69 -5.99
C ALA A 681 21.11 13.04 -5.40
N GLY A 682 22.07 13.74 -6.04
CA GLY A 682 22.48 15.07 -5.63
C GLY A 682 21.35 16.10 -5.71
N ASN A 683 20.58 16.09 -6.79
CA ASN A 683 19.44 16.99 -6.95
C ASN A 683 18.35 16.72 -5.88
N ILE A 684 18.03 15.46 -5.63
CA ILE A 684 17.09 15.08 -4.54
C ILE A 684 17.63 15.62 -3.21
N ILE A 685 18.91 15.37 -2.89
CA ILE A 685 19.51 15.83 -1.64
C ILE A 685 19.48 17.36 -1.54
N SER A 686 19.71 18.08 -2.62
CA SER A 686 19.78 19.54 -2.61
C SER A 686 18.48 20.22 -2.18
N GLU A 687 17.34 19.57 -2.37
CA GLU A 687 16.02 20.07 -1.93
C GLU A 687 15.52 19.36 -0.65
N VAL A 688 15.79 18.05 -0.49
CA VAL A 688 15.32 17.27 0.67
C VAL A 688 16.11 17.64 1.93
N ALA A 689 17.42 17.86 1.84
CA ALA A 689 18.24 18.13 3.03
C ALA A 689 17.82 19.41 3.77
N PRO A 690 17.67 20.57 3.10
CA PRO A 690 17.18 21.78 3.79
C PRO A 690 15.73 21.63 4.26
N TYR A 691 14.88 20.93 3.51
CA TYR A 691 13.49 20.68 3.92
C TYR A 691 13.41 19.87 5.22
N LEU A 692 14.21 18.79 5.34
CA LEU A 692 14.27 17.98 6.57
C LEU A 692 15.06 18.66 7.71
N GLY A 693 15.66 19.84 7.46
CA GLY A 693 16.46 20.54 8.45
C GLY A 693 17.78 19.84 8.76
N ILE A 694 18.31 19.06 7.78
CA ILE A 694 19.63 18.41 7.95
C ILE A 694 20.69 19.49 7.99
N ALA A 695 21.53 19.45 9.05
CA ALA A 695 22.55 20.46 9.31
C ALA A 695 23.60 20.52 8.19
N THR A 696 23.96 21.74 7.81
CA THR A 696 25.07 21.97 6.88
C THR A 696 26.44 21.75 7.54
N ASP A 697 27.46 21.53 6.70
CA ASP A 697 28.83 21.37 7.18
C ASP A 697 29.29 22.63 7.93
N GLY A 698 29.68 22.48 9.18
CA GLY A 698 30.09 23.57 10.06
C GLY A 698 29.00 24.14 10.97
N GLU A 699 27.76 23.66 10.94
CA GLU A 699 26.77 24.00 11.97
C GLU A 699 27.03 23.25 13.28
N ASP A 700 27.08 24.01 14.38
CA ASP A 700 27.23 23.46 15.72
C ASP A 700 25.88 22.92 16.23
N ARG A 701 25.71 21.61 16.17
CA ARG A 701 24.51 20.92 16.68
C ARG A 701 24.41 20.93 18.22
N SER A 702 25.44 21.38 18.92
CA SER A 702 25.43 21.39 20.40
C SER A 702 24.34 22.28 21.00
N GLN A 703 23.80 23.21 20.20
CA GLN A 703 22.69 24.09 20.60
C GLN A 703 21.31 23.46 20.32
N THR A 704 21.25 22.35 19.58
CA THR A 704 19.98 21.68 19.27
C THR A 704 19.50 20.90 20.48
N THR A 705 18.27 21.13 20.93
CA THR A 705 17.66 20.32 22.00
C THR A 705 16.83 19.18 21.43
N VAL A 706 17.00 17.99 21.98
CA VAL A 706 16.25 16.79 21.65
C VAL A 706 15.48 16.27 22.85
N THR A 707 14.38 15.57 22.59
CA THR A 707 13.58 14.99 23.67
C THR A 707 14.02 13.55 23.92
N VAL A 708 14.33 13.23 25.17
CA VAL A 708 14.72 11.87 25.58
C VAL A 708 13.53 10.93 25.43
N PRO A 709 13.65 9.84 24.67
CA PRO A 709 12.57 8.88 24.47
C PRO A 709 12.27 8.09 25.76
N ASN A 710 11.10 7.49 25.86
CA ASN A 710 10.79 6.55 26.93
C ASN A 710 11.34 5.17 26.57
N LEU A 711 12.33 4.71 27.35
CA LEU A 711 13.03 3.45 27.11
C LEU A 711 12.71 2.37 28.14
N ILE A 712 11.86 2.69 29.14
CA ILE A 712 11.48 1.72 30.17
C ILE A 712 10.77 0.53 29.54
N SER A 713 11.15 -0.68 29.96
CA SER A 713 10.69 -1.95 29.40
C SER A 713 11.08 -2.20 27.93
N THR A 714 12.01 -1.43 27.39
CA THR A 714 12.61 -1.67 26.07
C THR A 714 13.87 -2.54 26.24
N GLU A 715 14.11 -3.46 25.32
CA GLU A 715 15.36 -4.21 25.28
C GLU A 715 16.55 -3.26 25.07
N TRP A 716 17.68 -3.56 25.73
CA TRP A 716 18.90 -2.74 25.67
C TRP A 716 19.32 -2.41 24.22
N SER A 717 19.32 -3.41 23.34
CA SER A 717 19.65 -3.23 21.92
C SER A 717 18.75 -2.21 21.23
N ASN A 718 17.44 -2.26 21.49
CA ASN A 718 16.47 -1.31 20.94
C ASN A 718 16.59 0.07 21.60
N ALA A 719 16.91 0.14 22.89
CA ALA A 719 17.12 1.41 23.60
C ALA A 719 18.32 2.19 23.03
N GLN A 720 19.42 1.51 22.75
CA GLN A 720 20.59 2.11 22.11
C GLN A 720 20.23 2.79 20.78
N VAL A 721 19.44 2.10 19.97
CA VAL A 721 19.04 2.62 18.66
C VAL A 721 18.10 3.80 18.78
N GLN A 722 17.11 3.74 19.68
CA GLN A 722 16.22 4.87 19.91
C GLN A 722 16.98 6.13 20.36
N LEU A 723 18.02 5.97 21.16
CA LEU A 723 18.87 7.08 21.55
C LEU A 723 19.74 7.59 20.40
N ASN A 724 20.35 6.68 19.64
CA ASN A 724 21.15 7.05 18.46
C ASN A 724 20.30 7.79 17.41
N ILE A 725 19.06 7.34 17.16
CA ILE A 725 18.08 8.03 16.27
C ILE A 725 17.87 9.48 16.73
N LYS A 726 17.79 9.72 18.02
CA LYS A 726 17.60 11.07 18.58
C LYS A 726 18.91 11.86 18.71
N GLY A 727 20.05 11.29 18.25
CA GLY A 727 21.36 11.92 18.40
C GLY A 727 21.80 12.02 19.86
N LEU A 728 21.36 11.07 20.68
CA LEU A 728 21.75 10.96 22.10
C LEU A 728 22.77 9.84 22.26
N LYS A 729 23.74 10.02 23.14
CA LYS A 729 24.66 8.97 23.52
C LYS A 729 24.01 8.09 24.58
N HIS A 730 24.49 6.86 24.71
CA HIS A 730 23.99 5.92 25.70
C HIS A 730 25.14 5.31 26.51
N GLN A 731 24.87 4.95 27.77
CA GLN A 731 25.77 4.22 28.62
C GLN A 731 24.99 3.27 29.51
N LEU A 732 25.28 1.97 29.43
CA LEU A 732 24.75 0.99 30.37
C LEU A 732 25.57 1.05 31.67
N MET A 733 24.88 1.12 32.83
CA MET A 733 25.50 1.35 34.10
C MET A 733 25.86 0.07 34.87
N GLU A 734 25.37 -1.11 34.42
CA GLU A 734 25.69 -2.39 35.01
C GLU A 734 25.88 -3.48 33.96
N SER A 735 26.79 -4.42 34.25
CA SER A 735 27.12 -5.52 33.38
C SER A 735 26.30 -6.76 33.72
N ALA A 736 25.15 -6.95 33.08
CA ALA A 736 24.55 -8.28 32.99
C ALA A 736 25.39 -9.15 32.03
N SER A 737 25.57 -10.41 32.37
CA SER A 737 26.38 -11.36 31.60
C SER A 737 25.79 -11.71 30.21
N ASP A 738 24.59 -11.26 29.92
CA ASP A 738 23.94 -11.38 28.61
C ASP A 738 23.16 -10.07 28.31
N GLN A 739 23.84 -9.14 27.64
CA GLN A 739 23.36 -7.74 27.53
C GLN A 739 22.29 -7.53 26.44
N THR A 740 22.16 -8.43 25.48
CA THR A 740 21.34 -8.17 24.28
C THR A 740 19.84 -8.19 24.51
N ALA A 741 19.35 -8.97 25.48
CA ALA A 741 17.93 -9.13 25.79
C ALA A 741 17.50 -8.51 27.13
N ALA A 742 18.39 -7.79 27.81
CA ALA A 742 18.06 -7.16 29.09
C ALA A 742 17.10 -5.97 28.87
N LEU A 743 16.04 -5.90 29.69
CA LEU A 743 15.07 -4.80 29.62
C LEU A 743 15.55 -3.61 30.44
N VAL A 744 15.41 -2.40 29.91
CA VAL A 744 15.68 -1.15 30.62
C VAL A 744 14.65 -0.99 31.74
N THR A 745 15.11 -0.92 32.98
CA THR A 745 14.30 -0.71 34.18
C THR A 745 14.28 0.74 34.63
N CYS A 746 15.35 1.48 34.35
CA CYS A 746 15.47 2.90 34.66
C CYS A 746 16.34 3.63 33.63
N GLN A 747 16.07 4.90 33.41
CA GLN A 747 16.84 5.78 32.53
C GLN A 747 17.05 7.15 33.15
N TYR A 748 18.18 7.77 32.87
CA TYR A 748 18.43 9.15 33.25
C TYR A 748 19.29 9.86 32.16
N PRO A 749 18.92 11.03 31.62
CA PRO A 749 17.73 11.81 32.00
C PRO A 749 16.41 11.08 31.73
N TYR A 750 15.35 11.49 32.43
CA TYR A 750 14.04 10.85 32.36
C TYR A 750 13.37 11.05 30.99
N ALA A 751 12.45 10.18 30.66
CA ALA A 751 11.64 10.25 29.44
C ALA A 751 10.90 11.60 29.30
N GLY A 752 10.95 12.21 28.13
CA GLY A 752 10.37 13.53 27.88
C GLY A 752 11.24 14.72 28.28
N ALA A 753 12.41 14.51 28.93
CA ALA A 753 13.35 15.59 29.18
C ALA A 753 13.88 16.18 27.86
N LYS A 754 13.91 17.51 27.76
CA LYS A 754 14.59 18.22 26.67
C LYS A 754 16.05 18.43 27.03
N VAL A 755 16.94 17.86 26.24
CA VAL A 755 18.39 17.87 26.49
C VAL A 755 19.13 18.27 25.22
N PRO A 756 20.35 18.81 25.32
CA PRO A 756 21.18 19.10 24.16
C PRO A 756 21.47 17.84 23.33
N TYR A 757 21.63 18.00 22.04
CA TYR A 757 22.12 16.95 21.14
C TYR A 757 23.47 16.40 21.65
N GLY A 758 23.67 15.10 21.59
CA GLY A 758 24.88 14.44 22.12
C GLY A 758 24.91 14.20 23.63
N THR A 759 23.84 14.53 24.36
CA THR A 759 23.71 14.20 25.78
C THR A 759 23.73 12.69 25.98
N THR A 760 24.49 12.23 27.01
CA THR A 760 24.53 10.81 27.38
C THR A 760 23.33 10.45 28.24
N VAL A 761 22.56 9.43 27.82
CA VAL A 761 21.49 8.82 28.62
C VAL A 761 22.05 7.56 29.28
N TYR A 762 21.97 7.53 30.58
CA TYR A 762 22.39 6.39 31.38
C TYR A 762 21.20 5.44 31.53
N LEU A 763 21.41 4.16 31.25
CA LEU A 763 20.39 3.12 31.27
C LEU A 763 20.76 2.05 32.30
N TYR A 764 19.75 1.53 32.95
CA TYR A 764 19.84 0.49 33.96
C TYR A 764 18.95 -0.68 33.54
N THR A 765 19.44 -1.91 33.67
CA THR A 765 18.71 -3.14 33.32
C THR A 765 18.28 -3.96 34.54
N ASP A 766 18.83 -3.67 35.70
CA ASP A 766 18.47 -4.26 36.97
C ASP A 766 17.78 -3.26 37.91
N THR A 767 17.50 -3.64 39.15
CA THR A 767 16.95 -2.73 40.12
C THR A 767 17.94 -1.59 40.38
N TYR A 768 17.51 -0.37 40.04
CA TYR A 768 18.28 0.85 40.27
C TYR A 768 18.63 0.99 41.75
N ASP A 769 19.90 1.01 42.08
CA ASP A 769 20.41 1.16 43.47
C ASP A 769 20.50 2.62 43.94
N GLY A 770 20.12 3.58 43.06
CA GLY A 770 20.20 5.00 43.36
C GLY A 770 21.61 5.56 43.31
N SER A 771 22.53 4.98 42.48
CA SER A 771 23.92 5.42 42.39
C SER A 771 24.02 6.93 42.16
N LEU A 772 24.49 7.64 43.15
CA LEU A 772 24.70 9.08 43.11
C LEU A 772 26.17 9.34 42.75
N THR A 773 26.40 10.49 42.16
CA THR A 773 27.74 11.02 41.91
C THR A 773 27.89 12.43 42.53
N GLU A 774 29.09 12.79 42.91
CA GLU A 774 29.33 14.15 43.40
C GLU A 774 29.59 15.10 42.25
N VAL A 775 29.02 16.29 42.29
CA VAL A 775 29.23 17.35 41.33
C VAL A 775 30.61 17.98 41.54
N PRO A 776 31.54 17.88 40.58
CA PRO A 776 32.87 18.48 40.72
C PRO A 776 32.79 20.00 40.62
N ASP A 777 33.79 20.67 41.22
CA ASP A 777 34.00 22.13 41.03
C ASP A 777 34.66 22.38 39.68
N VAL A 778 33.93 22.99 38.80
CA VAL A 778 34.40 23.38 37.45
C VAL A 778 34.60 24.91 37.32
N SER A 779 34.43 25.67 38.38
CA SER A 779 34.62 27.11 38.37
C SER A 779 36.05 27.47 37.98
N GLY A 780 36.21 28.48 37.13
CA GLY A 780 37.53 28.95 36.67
C GLY A 780 38.23 28.00 35.69
N LYS A 781 37.59 26.92 35.24
CA LYS A 781 38.12 26.03 34.19
C LYS A 781 37.65 26.49 32.82
N SER A 782 38.38 26.12 31.76
CA SER A 782 37.87 26.30 30.40
C SER A 782 36.63 25.44 30.21
N ALA A 783 35.71 25.87 29.33
CA ALA A 783 34.49 25.14 29.04
C ALA A 783 34.77 23.68 28.64
N ASP A 784 35.79 23.43 27.83
CA ASP A 784 36.15 22.07 27.40
C ASP A 784 36.67 21.20 28.53
N PHE A 785 37.48 21.76 29.46
CA PHE A 785 37.97 21.02 30.61
C PHE A 785 36.84 20.74 31.61
N ALA A 786 35.93 21.71 31.77
CA ALA A 786 34.73 21.52 32.59
C ALA A 786 33.83 20.41 32.07
N ARG A 787 33.59 20.35 30.74
CA ARG A 787 32.87 19.22 30.09
C ARG A 787 33.53 17.87 30.38
N GLN A 788 34.84 17.79 30.28
CA GLN A 788 35.58 16.54 30.56
C GLN A 788 35.49 16.15 32.05
N MET A 789 35.57 17.09 32.97
CA MET A 789 35.45 16.82 34.44
C MET A 789 34.03 16.33 34.76
N LEU A 790 32.99 17.01 34.24
CA LEU A 790 31.60 16.60 34.44
C LEU A 790 31.32 15.23 33.82
N ALA A 791 31.82 14.98 32.62
CA ALA A 791 31.67 13.67 31.96
C ALA A 791 32.37 12.55 32.74
N ALA A 792 33.61 12.80 33.30
CA ALA A 792 34.29 11.84 34.13
C ALA A 792 33.52 11.52 35.41
N ALA A 793 32.76 12.48 35.93
CA ALA A 793 31.86 12.28 37.05
C ALA A 793 30.53 11.62 36.64
N GLY A 794 30.32 11.30 35.36
CA GLY A 794 29.07 10.73 34.82
C GLY A 794 27.94 11.75 34.79
N LEU A 795 28.25 13.02 34.57
CA LEU A 795 27.29 14.12 34.46
C LEU A 795 27.28 14.69 33.04
N ASN A 796 26.15 15.18 32.60
CA ASN A 796 26.02 15.90 31.37
C ASN A 796 26.26 17.40 31.56
N CYS A 797 26.81 18.07 30.54
CA CYS A 797 27.18 19.48 30.61
C CYS A 797 26.46 20.29 29.51
N VAL A 798 25.85 21.40 29.90
CA VAL A 798 25.36 22.44 29.00
C VAL A 798 26.19 23.69 29.23
N VAL A 799 26.65 24.34 28.15
CA VAL A 799 27.40 25.60 28.20
C VAL A 799 26.48 26.74 27.79
N GLU A 800 26.35 27.72 28.64
CA GLU A 800 25.72 29.01 28.33
C GLU A 800 26.79 30.10 28.26
N GLY A 801 26.70 31.00 27.27
CA GLY A 801 27.68 32.07 27.04
C GLY A 801 28.77 31.68 26.07
N ASP A 802 30.03 32.13 26.30
CA ASP A 802 31.15 31.85 25.36
C ASP A 802 31.63 30.38 25.49
N ALA A 803 31.39 29.59 24.45
CA ALA A 803 31.77 28.18 24.41
C ALA A 803 33.29 27.92 24.55
N ASN A 804 34.09 28.92 24.29
CA ASN A 804 35.55 28.88 24.46
C ASN A 804 36.05 29.62 25.75
N GLY A 805 35.08 30.13 26.54
CA GLY A 805 35.32 30.95 27.71
C GLY A 805 35.70 30.14 28.94
N VAL A 806 35.76 30.85 30.05
CA VAL A 806 36.06 30.28 31.39
C VAL A 806 34.76 30.20 32.17
N VAL A 807 34.52 29.10 32.86
CA VAL A 807 33.35 28.88 33.70
C VAL A 807 33.32 29.88 34.85
N GLN A 808 32.27 30.71 34.86
CA GLN A 808 32.00 31.68 35.90
C GLN A 808 31.08 31.12 37.00
N SER A 809 30.14 30.24 36.61
CA SER A 809 29.23 29.60 37.54
C SER A 809 28.73 28.26 37.01
N GLN A 810 28.25 27.40 37.89
CA GLN A 810 27.60 26.12 37.59
C GLN A 810 26.25 26.03 38.30
N SER A 811 25.25 25.36 37.62
CA SER A 811 23.85 25.27 38.11
C SER A 811 23.69 24.37 39.34
N SER A 812 24.58 23.39 39.55
CA SER A 812 24.54 22.48 40.67
C SER A 812 25.63 22.84 41.68
N GLU A 813 25.32 22.72 42.97
CA GLU A 813 26.31 23.01 44.04
C GLU A 813 27.48 22.02 43.99
N VAL A 814 28.70 22.52 44.24
CA VAL A 814 29.91 21.71 44.31
C VAL A 814 29.78 20.70 45.47
N GLY A 815 30.08 19.42 45.16
CA GLY A 815 29.97 18.35 46.17
C GLY A 815 28.54 17.86 46.40
N ALA A 816 27.54 18.40 45.71
CA ALA A 816 26.19 17.86 45.78
C ALA A 816 26.13 16.44 45.23
N SER A 817 25.46 15.53 45.95
CA SER A 817 25.19 14.16 45.48
C SER A 817 23.96 14.19 44.56
N VAL A 818 24.19 13.96 43.29
CA VAL A 818 23.17 13.95 42.27
C VAL A 818 23.15 12.63 41.50
N GLN A 819 22.07 12.33 40.81
CA GLN A 819 22.00 11.14 39.97
C GLN A 819 22.98 11.26 38.79
N ARG A 820 23.61 10.17 38.39
CA ARG A 820 24.39 10.10 37.16
C ARG A 820 23.51 10.47 35.98
N GLY A 821 24.03 11.21 35.04
CA GLY A 821 23.30 11.77 33.91
C GLY A 821 22.64 13.13 34.18
N THR A 822 22.71 13.63 35.44
CA THR A 822 22.20 14.98 35.73
C THR A 822 22.88 16.00 34.82
N ILE A 823 22.09 16.92 34.28
CA ILE A 823 22.62 18.01 33.47
C ILE A 823 23.08 19.15 34.38
N VAL A 824 24.35 19.51 34.29
CA VAL A 824 24.94 20.66 34.95
C VAL A 824 25.15 21.76 33.91
N THR A 825 24.42 22.86 34.04
CA THR A 825 24.63 24.03 33.18
C THR A 825 25.80 24.84 33.73
N ILE A 826 26.76 25.16 32.89
CA ILE A 826 27.90 26.03 33.21
C ILE A 826 27.75 27.34 32.42
N THR A 827 27.90 28.47 33.11
CA THR A 827 27.92 29.78 32.44
C THR A 827 29.35 30.19 32.22
N CYS A 828 29.72 30.42 30.95
CA CYS A 828 31.08 30.81 30.57
C CYS A 828 31.09 32.24 29.99
N GLY A 829 32.19 32.96 30.32
CA GLY A 829 32.41 34.31 29.83
C GLY A 829 33.88 34.70 29.77
#